data_5fce95a39d013bd40cfaf2752b435e6c
#
_entry.id   5fce95a39d013bd40cfaf2752b435e6c
#
_cell.length_a   1.000
_cell.length_b   1.000
_cell.length_c   1.000
_cell.angle_alpha   90.00
_cell.angle_beta   90.00
_cell.angle_gamma   90.00
#
_symmetry.space_group_name_H-M   'P 1'
#
loop_
_entity.id
_entity.type
_entity.pdbx_description
1 polymer ?
#
loop_
_entity_poly.entity_id
_entity_poly.type
_entity_poly.pdbx_seq_one_letter_code
_entity_poly.pdbx_strand_id
1 'polypeptide(L)'
;MLRDQELAQPFLLMPQLRYTTPHGITVIRSGSKIAYARGLEPLLKQLDTKRGVYLSSGYEYPERYSRWDFASVAPPVEIIGRGRNLEFHALNRRGDILLELLAPLFENHPHLDRLVRSAGKITIYLKPVGERFPEEERSKQPSAFSILRALVEEFRHTGDSRLALIGAFGYDLLLQFDPIRLRLPREGHKDLHLFLCDDIYFMDRKREVIERFRYDFTGESAGQPITTAGLPRTSPRIGKVKSPERPSEIVSDHTAEEYMAKVEAVREGMRQGNYYEVILRQTFSAPFSGSASELFRRVQKSSPSPYEFMLQMGDEQLVGASPEMFVRVEGDCVETCPISGTARRSGDPLRDAESIRQLLNSTKEESELTMCTDVDRNDKSRVCAPGSVRVIGRRLIESYAGLFHTVDHVKGALAKGFDSLDAFLTHMWAVTIIGAPKKAAAQAVEDLEKDARRWYGGAIGMLNLNGDINTGITIRTVHLKEGVARYAAGATLLYDSDPASEDQECRLKATSFFRALSPLTASPIESHRSRGVGEGVSLLLVDNDDCFIHTLANYARQTGAAVSTFRANVALEMIGEKRPDIVLISPGPARPADFGVPDLVRELAKRGIPTFGVCLGLQGIVEAFGGTLEVLDYPMHGKGSLVTHHGCGVFQGLPSPFRVGRYHSLYANRDT
;
A
#
# COMPACT_ATOMS: atom_id res chain seq x y z
N MET A 1 31.55 11.17 -7.09
CA MET A 1 32.35 9.97 -7.41
C MET A 1 32.78 9.15 -6.20
N LEU A 2 33.18 9.73 -5.05
CA LEU A 2 33.65 8.94 -3.88
C LEU A 2 32.50 8.24 -3.09
N ARG A 3 31.27 8.73 -3.10
CA ARG A 3 30.13 8.12 -2.37
C ARG A 3 29.48 6.92 -3.06
N ASP A 4 29.64 6.75 -4.37
CA ASP A 4 29.11 5.60 -5.10
C ASP A 4 29.96 4.33 -4.90
N GLN A 5 31.23 4.46 -4.48
CA GLN A 5 32.10 3.34 -4.16
C GLN A 5 31.84 2.72 -2.78
N GLU A 6 31.26 3.47 -1.84
CA GLU A 6 30.98 2.97 -0.47
C GLU A 6 29.82 1.96 -0.39
N LEU A 7 28.86 2.01 -1.31
CA LEU A 7 27.80 1.00 -1.42
C LEU A 7 28.31 -0.34 -1.98
N ALA A 8 29.52 -0.36 -2.53
CA ALA A 8 30.01 -1.46 -3.35
C ALA A 8 30.84 -2.53 -2.61
N GLN A 9 31.17 -2.37 -1.33
CA GLN A 9 31.93 -3.42 -0.60
C GLN A 9 31.00 -4.50 -0.09
N PRO A 10 31.06 -5.73 -0.66
CA PRO A 10 30.26 -6.86 -0.17
C PRO A 10 30.74 -7.30 1.22
N PHE A 11 29.80 -7.54 2.13
CA PHE A 11 30.10 -8.13 3.44
C PHE A 11 30.38 -9.64 3.31
N LEU A 12 29.69 -10.30 2.35
CA LEU A 12 29.84 -11.72 2.07
C LEU A 12 29.45 -12.00 0.62
N LEU A 13 30.28 -12.76 -0.10
CA LEU A 13 29.95 -13.26 -1.42
C LEU A 13 29.02 -14.47 -1.30
N MET A 14 28.01 -14.52 -2.16
CA MET A 14 27.11 -15.66 -2.31
C MET A 14 27.57 -16.58 -3.42
N PRO A 15 27.17 -17.87 -3.43
CA PRO A 15 27.46 -18.76 -4.55
C PRO A 15 26.99 -18.18 -5.89
N GLN A 16 27.85 -18.28 -6.89
CA GLN A 16 27.52 -17.89 -8.25
C GLN A 16 26.58 -18.93 -8.86
N LEU A 17 25.54 -18.48 -9.57
CA LEU A 17 24.68 -19.31 -10.39
C LEU A 17 25.03 -19.09 -11.86
N ARG A 18 25.20 -20.18 -12.62
CA ARG A 18 25.42 -20.15 -14.07
C ARG A 18 24.47 -21.14 -14.75
N TYR A 19 23.79 -20.68 -15.79
CA TYR A 19 22.94 -21.53 -16.63
C TYR A 19 22.93 -21.03 -18.08
N THR A 20 22.52 -21.88 -18.98
CA THR A 20 22.38 -21.55 -20.42
C THR A 20 20.92 -21.68 -20.81
N THR A 21 20.40 -20.66 -21.48
CA THR A 21 19.02 -20.58 -21.95
C THR A 21 18.80 -21.43 -23.22
N PRO A 22 17.54 -21.68 -23.63
CA PRO A 22 17.22 -22.45 -24.83
C PRO A 22 17.89 -21.94 -26.14
N HIS A 23 18.03 -20.60 -26.29
CA HIS A 23 18.69 -20.00 -27.45
C HIS A 23 20.20 -19.74 -27.25
N GLY A 24 20.82 -20.38 -26.26
CA GLY A 24 22.26 -20.38 -26.07
C GLY A 24 22.84 -19.18 -25.31
N ILE A 25 22.02 -18.37 -24.67
CA ILE A 25 22.48 -17.27 -23.80
C ILE A 25 22.96 -17.86 -22.47
N THR A 26 24.23 -17.70 -22.15
CA THR A 26 24.75 -18.03 -20.83
C THR A 26 24.51 -16.88 -19.88
N VAL A 27 23.76 -17.16 -18.82
CA VAL A 27 23.45 -16.22 -17.70
C VAL A 27 24.35 -16.54 -16.53
N ILE A 28 25.01 -15.52 -15.99
CA ILE A 28 25.85 -15.62 -14.80
C ILE A 28 25.30 -14.65 -13.73
N ARG A 29 24.76 -15.20 -12.64
CA ARG A 29 24.30 -14.43 -11.48
C ARG A 29 25.36 -14.44 -10.39
N SER A 30 25.86 -13.27 -10.03
CA SER A 30 26.72 -13.06 -8.86
C SER A 30 25.93 -12.44 -7.73
N GLY A 31 26.00 -13.01 -6.53
CA GLY A 31 25.29 -12.49 -5.36
C GLY A 31 26.25 -12.00 -4.28
N SER A 32 25.84 -11.00 -3.51
CA SER A 32 26.55 -10.51 -2.33
C SER A 32 25.59 -9.99 -1.28
N LYS A 33 25.97 -10.14 0.00
CA LYS A 33 25.26 -9.50 1.12
C LYS A 33 25.90 -8.16 1.45
N ILE A 34 25.07 -7.20 1.82
CA ILE A 34 25.43 -5.83 2.18
C ILE A 34 24.96 -5.57 3.61
N ALA A 35 25.68 -4.74 4.37
CA ALA A 35 25.29 -4.41 5.73
C ALA A 35 23.92 -3.69 5.76
N TYR A 36 22.98 -4.20 6.54
CA TYR A 36 21.60 -3.74 6.62
C TYR A 36 21.49 -2.24 7.02
N ALA A 37 22.35 -1.78 7.91
CA ALA A 37 22.39 -0.38 8.37
C ALA A 37 22.61 0.65 7.23
N ARG A 38 23.09 0.23 6.06
CA ARG A 38 23.26 1.12 4.90
C ARG A 38 21.95 1.51 4.23
N GLY A 39 20.92 0.65 4.34
CA GLY A 39 19.63 0.84 3.67
C GLY A 39 19.74 0.95 2.15
N LEU A 40 18.62 1.21 1.49
CA LEU A 40 18.54 1.44 0.03
C LEU A 40 18.26 2.91 -0.34
N GLU A 41 18.28 3.82 0.64
CA GLU A 41 18.03 5.25 0.44
C GLU A 41 18.89 5.91 -0.64
N PRO A 42 20.21 5.61 -0.76
CA PRO A 42 21.02 6.18 -1.81
C PRO A 42 20.59 5.76 -3.22
N LEU A 43 19.99 4.58 -3.38
CA LEU A 43 19.46 4.12 -4.67
C LEU A 43 18.15 4.84 -5.02
N LEU A 44 17.27 5.01 -4.03
CA LEU A 44 16.04 5.78 -4.21
C LEU A 44 16.34 7.22 -4.71
N LYS A 45 17.32 7.90 -4.11
CA LYS A 45 17.74 9.25 -4.53
C LYS A 45 18.33 9.29 -5.94
N GLN A 46 18.96 8.22 -6.41
CA GLN A 46 19.47 8.16 -7.78
C GLN A 46 18.34 8.15 -8.81
N LEU A 47 17.14 7.67 -8.46
CA LEU A 47 15.97 7.67 -9.34
C LEU A 47 15.45 9.07 -9.66
N ASP A 48 15.85 10.11 -8.95
CA ASP A 48 15.54 11.49 -9.34
C ASP A 48 16.22 11.90 -10.66
N THR A 49 17.28 11.20 -11.06
CA THR A 49 18.12 11.56 -12.24
C THR A 49 18.47 10.40 -13.16
N LYS A 50 18.11 9.16 -12.79
CA LYS A 50 18.39 7.95 -13.55
C LYS A 50 17.13 7.11 -13.67
N ARG A 51 16.95 6.41 -14.80
CA ARG A 51 15.89 5.42 -14.96
C ARG A 51 16.05 4.27 -13.98
N GLY A 52 14.94 3.66 -13.62
CA GLY A 52 14.90 2.51 -12.75
C GLY A 52 13.64 2.46 -11.87
N VAL A 53 13.71 1.60 -10.88
CA VAL A 53 12.57 1.26 -10.04
C VAL A 53 12.97 1.08 -8.59
N TYR A 54 12.10 1.52 -7.70
CA TYR A 54 12.10 1.21 -6.28
C TYR A 54 10.71 0.69 -5.92
N LEU A 55 10.64 -0.55 -5.44
CA LEU A 55 9.42 -1.15 -4.90
C LEU A 55 9.62 -1.39 -3.41
N SER A 56 8.56 -1.24 -2.64
CA SER A 56 8.58 -1.45 -1.20
C SER A 56 7.27 -2.06 -0.73
N SER A 57 7.31 -2.81 0.35
CA SER A 57 6.14 -3.20 1.10
C SER A 57 6.29 -2.65 2.51
N GLY A 58 5.52 -1.62 2.83
CA GLY A 58 5.49 -0.97 4.15
C GLY A 58 4.55 -1.65 5.14
N TYR A 59 3.77 -2.64 4.69
CA TYR A 59 2.71 -3.30 5.42
C TYR A 59 3.03 -4.78 5.67
N GLU A 60 2.76 -5.27 6.87
CA GLU A 60 2.92 -6.68 7.22
C GLU A 60 1.56 -7.27 7.62
N TYR A 61 1.20 -8.38 6.98
CA TYR A 61 0.05 -9.18 7.35
C TYR A 61 0.42 -10.66 7.20
N PRO A 62 0.21 -11.49 8.21
CA PRO A 62 0.59 -12.90 8.17
C PRO A 62 0.07 -13.59 6.89
N GLU A 63 0.94 -14.37 6.25
CA GLU A 63 0.70 -15.15 5.02
C GLU A 63 0.38 -14.34 3.76
N ARG A 64 0.11 -13.02 3.85
CA ARG A 64 -0.21 -12.17 2.68
C ARG A 64 0.91 -11.20 2.33
N TYR A 65 1.37 -10.42 3.29
CA TYR A 65 2.34 -9.34 3.05
C TYR A 65 3.49 -9.42 4.04
N SER A 66 4.71 -9.25 3.54
CA SER A 66 5.93 -9.09 4.34
C SER A 66 6.60 -7.76 3.99
N ARG A 67 7.40 -7.24 4.91
CA ARG A 67 8.09 -5.96 4.74
C ARG A 67 9.42 -6.16 4.01
N TRP A 68 9.51 -5.65 2.81
CA TRP A 68 10.70 -5.73 1.96
C TRP A 68 10.86 -4.49 1.09
N ASP A 69 12.07 -4.25 0.59
CA ASP A 69 12.35 -3.27 -0.44
C ASP A 69 13.11 -3.92 -1.59
N PHE A 70 12.86 -3.45 -2.78
CA PHE A 70 13.54 -3.81 -4.01
C PHE A 70 13.98 -2.55 -4.74
N ALA A 71 15.21 -2.53 -5.23
CA ALA A 71 15.71 -1.41 -6.03
C ALA A 71 16.56 -1.89 -7.21
N SER A 72 16.35 -1.27 -8.35
CA SER A 72 17.25 -1.38 -9.52
C SER A 72 17.38 -0.03 -10.18
N VAL A 73 18.61 0.40 -10.40
CA VAL A 73 18.92 1.71 -10.99
C VAL A 73 19.80 1.49 -12.21
N ALA A 74 19.55 2.26 -13.28
CA ALA A 74 20.26 2.15 -14.55
C ALA A 74 20.13 0.77 -15.22
N PRO A 75 18.89 0.27 -15.41
CA PRO A 75 18.67 -0.99 -16.10
C PRO A 75 19.23 -0.92 -17.53
N PRO A 76 19.67 -2.07 -18.12
CA PRO A 76 20.21 -2.08 -19.47
C PRO A 76 19.18 -1.91 -20.58
N VAL A 77 17.93 -2.38 -20.35
CA VAL A 77 16.86 -2.37 -21.36
C VAL A 77 15.56 -1.89 -20.76
N GLU A 78 14.86 -1.01 -21.47
CA GLU A 78 13.43 -0.71 -21.22
C GLU A 78 12.58 -1.28 -22.36
N ILE A 79 11.37 -1.73 -22.00
CA ILE A 79 10.37 -2.30 -22.89
C ILE A 79 9.14 -1.40 -22.83
N ILE A 80 8.74 -0.83 -23.96
CA ILE A 80 7.60 0.07 -24.05
C ILE A 80 6.56 -0.55 -25.00
N GLY A 81 5.33 -0.72 -24.50
CA GLY A 81 4.19 -1.19 -25.29
C GLY A 81 3.25 -0.05 -25.67
N ARG A 82 2.75 -0.05 -26.90
CA ARG A 82 1.70 0.82 -27.43
C ARG A 82 0.80 0.02 -28.36
N GLY A 83 -0.41 -0.26 -27.94
CA GLY A 83 -1.31 -1.15 -28.68
C GLY A 83 -0.63 -2.53 -28.87
N ARG A 84 -0.51 -2.93 -30.13
CA ARG A 84 0.13 -4.21 -30.51
C ARG A 84 1.61 -4.08 -30.85
N ASN A 85 2.25 -2.98 -30.51
CA ASN A 85 3.66 -2.75 -30.79
C ASN A 85 4.46 -2.78 -29.49
N LEU A 86 5.59 -3.44 -29.50
CA LEU A 86 6.57 -3.44 -28.42
C LEU A 86 7.89 -2.88 -28.91
N GLU A 87 8.44 -1.97 -28.16
CA GLU A 87 9.75 -1.36 -28.39
C GLU A 87 10.71 -1.76 -27.29
N PHE A 88 11.84 -2.36 -27.63
CA PHE A 88 12.94 -2.65 -26.74
C PHE A 88 14.02 -1.61 -26.98
N HIS A 89 14.37 -0.84 -25.98
CA HIS A 89 15.39 0.20 -26.05
C HIS A 89 16.58 -0.16 -25.19
N ALA A 90 17.77 -0.17 -25.77
CA ALA A 90 19.01 -0.23 -25.03
C ALA A 90 19.26 1.11 -24.33
N LEU A 91 19.45 1.08 -23.03
CA LEU A 91 19.73 2.26 -22.23
C LEU A 91 21.24 2.50 -22.00
N ASN A 92 22.05 1.51 -22.33
CA ASN A 92 23.49 1.52 -22.21
C ASN A 92 24.11 0.41 -23.07
N ARG A 93 25.45 0.31 -23.10
CA ARG A 93 26.17 -0.71 -23.90
C ARG A 93 25.79 -2.15 -23.55
N ARG A 94 25.42 -2.41 -22.28
CA ARG A 94 24.95 -3.74 -21.88
C ARG A 94 23.60 -4.05 -22.53
N GLY A 95 22.75 -3.05 -22.67
CA GLY A 95 21.48 -3.14 -23.39
C GLY A 95 21.67 -3.44 -24.87
N ASP A 96 22.64 -2.81 -25.55
CA ASP A 96 22.93 -3.10 -26.95
C ASP A 96 23.24 -4.60 -27.13
N ILE A 97 24.09 -5.17 -26.26
CA ILE A 97 24.46 -6.60 -26.31
C ILE A 97 23.22 -7.46 -26.01
N LEU A 98 22.40 -7.11 -25.01
CA LEU A 98 21.20 -7.86 -24.73
C LEU A 98 20.21 -7.85 -25.89
N LEU A 99 20.02 -6.73 -26.58
CA LEU A 99 19.16 -6.67 -27.77
C LEU A 99 19.69 -7.58 -28.91
N GLU A 100 21.00 -7.63 -29.10
CA GLU A 100 21.61 -8.57 -30.09
C GLU A 100 21.35 -10.03 -29.71
N LEU A 101 21.49 -10.39 -28.43
CA LEU A 101 21.25 -11.75 -27.93
C LEU A 101 19.78 -12.15 -28.00
N LEU A 102 18.86 -11.20 -27.80
CA LEU A 102 17.42 -11.45 -27.82
C LEU A 102 16.77 -11.41 -29.20
N ALA A 103 17.43 -10.79 -30.18
CA ALA A 103 16.86 -10.65 -31.52
C ALA A 103 16.43 -11.97 -32.17
N PRO A 104 17.23 -13.08 -32.11
CA PRO A 104 16.80 -14.36 -32.67
C PRO A 104 15.54 -14.95 -32.07
N LEU A 105 15.29 -14.71 -30.76
CA LEU A 105 14.08 -15.12 -30.08
C LEU A 105 12.84 -14.46 -30.68
N PHE A 106 12.94 -13.16 -31.03
CA PHE A 106 11.82 -12.41 -31.56
C PHE A 106 11.59 -12.65 -33.04
N GLU A 107 12.66 -12.82 -33.84
CA GLU A 107 12.61 -13.03 -35.32
C GLU A 107 11.82 -14.28 -35.71
N ASN A 108 11.85 -15.31 -34.87
CA ASN A 108 11.16 -16.59 -35.11
C ASN A 108 9.85 -16.73 -34.36
N HIS A 109 9.35 -15.66 -33.70
CA HIS A 109 8.16 -15.74 -32.86
C HIS A 109 6.88 -15.94 -33.72
N PRO A 110 5.99 -16.91 -33.41
CA PRO A 110 4.81 -17.25 -34.25
C PRO A 110 3.82 -16.09 -34.38
N HIS A 111 3.74 -15.23 -33.40
CA HIS A 111 2.85 -14.04 -33.40
C HIS A 111 3.49 -12.78 -33.97
N LEU A 112 4.73 -12.86 -34.50
CA LEU A 112 5.40 -11.75 -35.15
C LEU A 112 4.75 -11.45 -36.50
N ASP A 113 4.36 -10.18 -36.73
CA ASP A 113 4.04 -9.66 -38.05
C ASP A 113 5.27 -9.07 -38.72
N ARG A 114 5.95 -8.18 -38.03
CA ARG A 114 7.16 -7.52 -38.53
C ARG A 114 8.08 -7.13 -37.38
N LEU A 115 9.40 -7.27 -37.62
CA LEU A 115 10.43 -6.78 -36.69
C LEU A 115 11.29 -5.73 -37.42
N VAL A 116 11.58 -4.64 -36.73
CA VAL A 116 12.44 -3.56 -37.21
C VAL A 116 13.58 -3.36 -36.21
N ARG A 117 14.82 -3.47 -36.72
CA ARG A 117 16.04 -3.23 -35.93
C ARG A 117 16.65 -1.89 -36.33
N SER A 118 17.07 -1.12 -35.36
CA SER A 118 17.85 0.11 -35.50
C SER A 118 18.86 0.20 -34.36
N ALA A 119 19.79 1.14 -34.43
CA ALA A 119 20.81 1.29 -33.39
C ALA A 119 20.17 1.45 -32.00
N GLY A 120 20.46 0.53 -31.08
CA GLY A 120 19.95 0.51 -29.72
C GLY A 120 18.44 0.26 -29.57
N LYS A 121 17.77 -0.22 -30.64
CA LYS A 121 16.30 -0.43 -30.57
C LYS A 121 15.83 -1.60 -31.43
N ILE A 122 14.92 -2.40 -30.89
CA ILE A 122 14.12 -3.39 -31.63
C ILE A 122 12.64 -3.00 -31.50
N THR A 123 11.92 -2.91 -32.60
CA THR A 123 10.47 -2.71 -32.62
C THR A 123 9.79 -3.95 -33.17
N ILE A 124 8.87 -4.51 -32.41
CA ILE A 124 8.10 -5.71 -32.72
C ILE A 124 6.66 -5.27 -33.01
N TYR A 125 6.15 -5.64 -34.18
CA TYR A 125 4.76 -5.50 -34.56
C TYR A 125 4.11 -6.89 -34.51
N LEU A 126 3.01 -7.01 -33.78
CA LEU A 126 2.31 -8.27 -33.58
C LEU A 126 1.16 -8.43 -34.57
N LYS A 127 0.95 -9.68 -35.00
CA LYS A 127 -0.18 -10.04 -35.88
C LYS A 127 -1.52 -9.62 -35.26
N PRO A 128 -2.49 -9.20 -36.08
CA PRO A 128 -3.87 -9.07 -35.61
C PRO A 128 -4.39 -10.44 -35.15
N VAL A 129 -5.42 -10.43 -34.30
CA VAL A 129 -6.11 -11.66 -33.91
C VAL A 129 -6.90 -12.16 -35.10
N GLY A 130 -6.46 -13.22 -35.75
CA GLY A 130 -7.09 -13.82 -36.93
C GLY A 130 -7.99 -15.02 -36.60
N GLU A 131 -7.83 -15.61 -35.44
CA GLU A 131 -8.53 -16.83 -35.02
C GLU A 131 -9.51 -16.52 -33.87
N ARG A 132 -10.54 -17.35 -33.74
CA ARG A 132 -11.45 -17.30 -32.60
C ARG A 132 -10.93 -18.23 -31.52
N PHE A 133 -10.65 -17.69 -30.35
CA PHE A 133 -10.26 -18.45 -29.18
C PHE A 133 -11.49 -18.71 -28.29
N PRO A 134 -11.62 -19.90 -27.67
CA PRO A 134 -12.50 -20.07 -26.52
C PRO A 134 -12.14 -19.05 -25.43
N GLU A 135 -13.13 -18.65 -24.62
CA GLU A 135 -12.90 -17.63 -23.59
C GLU A 135 -11.78 -18.01 -22.61
N GLU A 136 -11.62 -19.30 -22.31
CA GLU A 136 -10.57 -19.84 -21.46
C GLU A 136 -9.16 -19.66 -22.06
N GLU A 137 -9.06 -19.65 -23.40
CA GLU A 137 -7.78 -19.55 -24.12
C GLU A 137 -7.50 -18.16 -24.68
N ARG A 138 -8.35 -17.17 -24.45
CA ARG A 138 -8.18 -15.80 -24.95
C ARG A 138 -6.87 -15.16 -24.49
N SER A 139 -6.33 -15.56 -23.34
CA SER A 139 -5.03 -15.10 -22.85
C SER A 139 -3.84 -15.51 -23.75
N LYS A 140 -4.04 -16.50 -24.60
CA LYS A 140 -3.02 -17.03 -25.56
C LYS A 140 -3.04 -16.35 -26.93
N GLN A 141 -4.02 -15.49 -27.20
CA GLN A 141 -4.08 -14.76 -28.47
C GLN A 141 -2.87 -13.83 -28.66
N PRO A 142 -2.50 -13.51 -29.93
CA PRO A 142 -1.42 -12.57 -30.22
C PRO A 142 -1.60 -11.26 -29.47
N SER A 143 -0.67 -10.89 -28.60
CA SER A 143 -0.70 -9.69 -27.76
C SER A 143 0.71 -9.33 -27.28
N ALA A 144 0.88 -8.19 -26.66
CA ALA A 144 2.14 -7.79 -26.00
C ALA A 144 2.66 -8.89 -25.05
N PHE A 145 1.75 -9.62 -24.41
CA PHE A 145 2.08 -10.70 -23.48
C PHE A 145 2.69 -11.94 -24.14
N SER A 146 2.47 -12.15 -25.45
CA SER A 146 3.14 -13.22 -26.19
C SER A 146 4.66 -13.07 -26.16
N ILE A 147 5.15 -11.85 -26.31
CA ILE A 147 6.60 -11.56 -26.28
C ILE A 147 7.13 -11.62 -24.84
N LEU A 148 6.36 -11.16 -23.85
CA LEU A 148 6.75 -11.29 -22.44
C LEU A 148 6.83 -12.77 -22.02
N ARG A 149 5.92 -13.62 -22.53
CA ARG A 149 5.95 -15.07 -22.31
C ARG A 149 7.21 -15.70 -22.92
N ALA A 150 7.58 -15.30 -24.14
CA ALA A 150 8.81 -15.76 -24.77
C ALA A 150 10.05 -15.39 -23.94
N LEU A 151 10.10 -14.21 -23.34
CA LEU A 151 11.19 -13.83 -22.44
C LEU A 151 11.20 -14.67 -21.15
N VAL A 152 10.03 -14.96 -20.57
CA VAL A 152 9.92 -15.85 -19.40
C VAL A 152 10.41 -17.26 -19.76
N GLU A 153 9.99 -17.80 -20.90
CA GLU A 153 10.41 -19.12 -21.36
C GLU A 153 11.92 -19.18 -21.62
N GLU A 154 12.47 -18.12 -22.21
CA GLU A 154 13.91 -18.02 -22.50
C GLU A 154 14.77 -18.06 -21.24
N PHE A 155 14.41 -17.29 -20.21
CA PHE A 155 15.23 -17.13 -19.00
C PHE A 155 14.79 -18.01 -17.84
N ARG A 156 13.77 -18.84 -18.00
CA ARG A 156 13.22 -19.66 -16.90
C ARG A 156 14.26 -20.60 -16.32
N HIS A 157 14.54 -20.43 -15.03
CA HIS A 157 15.44 -21.30 -14.29
C HIS A 157 14.98 -21.42 -12.81
N THR A 158 14.80 -22.65 -12.31
CA THR A 158 14.25 -22.90 -10.98
C THR A 158 15.13 -22.36 -9.84
N GLY A 159 16.43 -22.24 -10.06
CA GLY A 159 17.38 -21.67 -9.09
C GLY A 159 17.48 -20.14 -9.14
N ASP A 160 16.75 -19.47 -10.03
CA ASP A 160 16.82 -18.01 -10.18
C ASP A 160 15.44 -17.35 -10.13
N SER A 161 15.05 -16.89 -8.96
CA SER A 161 13.80 -16.18 -8.71
C SER A 161 13.96 -14.64 -8.68
N ARG A 162 15.15 -14.13 -9.10
CA ARG A 162 15.44 -12.69 -8.95
C ARG A 162 15.51 -11.93 -10.26
N LEU A 163 15.92 -12.57 -11.37
CA LEU A 163 15.89 -11.93 -12.67
C LEU A 163 14.44 -11.62 -13.05
N ALA A 164 14.15 -10.36 -13.37
CA ALA A 164 12.77 -9.92 -13.53
C ALA A 164 12.61 -8.77 -14.52
N LEU A 165 11.41 -8.71 -15.10
CA LEU A 165 10.86 -7.52 -15.75
C LEU A 165 10.04 -6.75 -14.72
N ILE A 166 10.35 -5.48 -14.51
CA ILE A 166 9.72 -4.68 -13.45
C ILE A 166 9.24 -3.35 -14.00
N GLY A 167 8.00 -2.98 -13.67
CA GLY A 167 7.46 -1.71 -14.11
C GLY A 167 5.94 -1.65 -14.01
N ALA A 168 5.33 -0.96 -14.96
CA ALA A 168 3.91 -0.64 -14.97
C ALA A 168 3.20 -1.21 -16.21
N PHE A 169 1.98 -1.70 -15.97
CA PHE A 169 1.01 -2.19 -16.95
C PHE A 169 -0.16 -1.21 -16.97
N GLY A 170 -0.39 -0.55 -18.10
CA GLY A 170 -1.40 0.49 -18.27
C GLY A 170 -2.79 -0.07 -18.50
N TYR A 171 -3.80 0.75 -18.18
CA TYR A 171 -5.22 0.38 -18.31
C TYR A 171 -5.61 -0.05 -19.72
N ASP A 172 -5.08 0.60 -20.74
CA ASP A 172 -5.45 0.34 -22.13
C ASP A 172 -4.98 -1.01 -22.69
N LEU A 173 -4.18 -1.79 -21.93
CA LEU A 173 -3.85 -3.19 -22.28
C LEU A 173 -5.10 -4.06 -22.44
N LEU A 174 -6.19 -3.74 -21.72
CA LEU A 174 -7.47 -4.45 -21.88
C LEU A 174 -8.01 -4.40 -23.30
N LEU A 175 -7.72 -3.33 -24.05
CA LEU A 175 -8.21 -3.13 -25.42
C LEU A 175 -7.67 -4.13 -26.42
N GLN A 176 -6.57 -4.83 -26.08
CA GLN A 176 -6.04 -5.92 -26.90
C GLN A 176 -6.93 -7.18 -26.84
N PHE A 177 -7.74 -7.31 -25.79
CA PHE A 177 -8.60 -8.46 -25.50
C PHE A 177 -10.08 -8.11 -25.62
N ASP A 178 -10.52 -7.00 -25.06
CA ASP A 178 -11.90 -6.50 -25.07
C ASP A 178 -12.00 -5.14 -25.77
N PRO A 179 -12.07 -5.12 -27.10
CA PRO A 179 -12.21 -3.86 -27.83
C PRO A 179 -13.54 -3.20 -27.50
N ILE A 180 -13.48 -1.91 -27.19
CA ILE A 180 -14.62 -1.01 -26.98
C ILE A 180 -14.58 0.14 -28.00
N ARG A 181 -15.65 0.91 -28.08
CA ARG A 181 -15.67 2.13 -28.90
C ARG A 181 -14.89 3.23 -28.17
N LEU A 182 -13.78 3.66 -28.76
CA LEU A 182 -12.90 4.68 -28.19
C LEU A 182 -13.38 6.09 -28.53
N ARG A 183 -13.36 6.98 -27.55
CA ARG A 183 -13.70 8.39 -27.64
C ARG A 183 -12.56 9.30 -27.16
N LEU A 184 -11.85 8.89 -26.14
CA LEU A 184 -10.82 9.69 -25.48
C LEU A 184 -9.49 9.65 -26.27
N PRO A 185 -8.73 10.77 -26.33
CA PRO A 185 -7.44 10.79 -27.03
C PRO A 185 -6.39 9.97 -26.29
N ARG A 186 -5.54 9.26 -27.04
CA ARG A 186 -4.49 8.37 -26.54
C ARG A 186 -3.11 8.66 -27.13
N GLU A 187 -2.92 9.81 -27.75
CA GLU A 187 -1.65 10.19 -28.36
C GLU A 187 -0.54 10.23 -27.32
N GLY A 188 0.60 9.54 -27.63
CA GLY A 188 1.76 9.48 -26.75
C GLY A 188 1.58 8.62 -25.49
N HIS A 189 0.45 7.93 -25.32
CA HIS A 189 0.26 7.01 -24.18
C HIS A 189 1.15 5.77 -24.32
N LYS A 190 1.61 5.25 -23.19
CA LYS A 190 2.25 3.95 -23.07
C LYS A 190 1.28 3.03 -22.37
N ASP A 191 1.10 1.83 -22.93
CA ASP A 191 0.26 0.78 -22.33
C ASP A 191 1.08 -0.15 -21.44
N LEU A 192 2.39 -0.17 -21.65
CA LEU A 192 3.34 -0.99 -20.91
C LEU A 192 4.67 -0.24 -20.81
N HIS A 193 5.31 -0.27 -19.64
CA HIS A 193 6.68 0.17 -19.44
C HIS A 193 7.37 -0.71 -18.41
N LEU A 194 8.25 -1.59 -18.87
CA LEU A 194 9.00 -2.51 -18.03
C LEU A 194 10.50 -2.31 -18.21
N PHE A 195 11.26 -2.61 -17.18
CA PHE A 195 12.71 -2.69 -17.20
C PHE A 195 13.18 -4.13 -17.05
N LEU A 196 14.10 -4.58 -17.88
CA LEU A 196 14.90 -5.77 -17.61
C LEU A 196 16.02 -5.37 -16.66
N CYS A 197 15.97 -5.84 -15.43
CA CYS A 197 16.89 -5.42 -14.36
C CYS A 197 18.07 -6.41 -14.24
N ASP A 198 19.31 -5.92 -14.37
CA ASP A 198 20.53 -6.72 -14.28
C ASP A 198 21.43 -6.41 -13.07
N ASP A 199 21.01 -5.46 -12.23
CA ASP A 199 21.60 -5.10 -10.93
C ASP A 199 20.49 -4.84 -9.92
N ILE A 200 20.26 -5.77 -9.05
CA ILE A 200 19.09 -5.85 -8.19
C ILE A 200 19.53 -5.82 -6.74
N TYR A 201 18.91 -4.97 -5.96
CA TYR A 201 19.04 -4.93 -4.51
C TYR A 201 17.71 -5.35 -3.89
N PHE A 202 17.76 -6.34 -3.01
CA PHE A 202 16.61 -6.83 -2.26
C PHE A 202 16.91 -6.72 -0.76
N MET A 203 16.06 -6.02 -0.03
CA MET A 203 16.14 -5.86 1.42
C MET A 203 14.95 -6.55 2.10
N ASP A 204 15.23 -7.57 2.88
CA ASP A 204 14.27 -8.19 3.78
C ASP A 204 14.34 -7.46 5.12
N ARG A 205 13.30 -6.69 5.45
CA ARG A 205 13.26 -5.89 6.68
C ARG A 205 12.99 -6.73 7.93
N LYS A 206 12.42 -7.92 7.77
CA LYS A 206 12.15 -8.83 8.88
C LYS A 206 13.40 -9.60 9.32
N ARG A 207 14.20 -10.00 8.32
CA ARG A 207 15.47 -10.70 8.54
C ARG A 207 16.68 -9.78 8.68
N GLU A 208 16.49 -8.49 8.43
CA GLU A 208 17.55 -7.47 8.43
C GLU A 208 18.72 -7.81 7.50
N VAL A 209 18.39 -8.23 6.28
CA VAL A 209 19.37 -8.62 5.27
C VAL A 209 19.18 -7.80 4.02
N ILE A 210 20.28 -7.32 3.44
CA ILE A 210 20.31 -6.77 2.07
C ILE A 210 21.14 -7.71 1.20
N GLU A 211 20.54 -8.16 0.09
CA GLU A 211 21.18 -8.95 -0.93
C GLU A 211 21.27 -8.15 -2.23
N ARG A 212 22.39 -8.23 -2.92
CA ARG A 212 22.58 -7.66 -4.25
C ARG A 212 22.85 -8.77 -5.22
N PHE A 213 22.13 -8.79 -6.34
CA PHE A 213 22.28 -9.73 -7.44
C PHE A 213 22.67 -8.97 -8.71
N ARG A 214 23.75 -9.42 -9.36
CA ARG A 214 24.23 -8.87 -10.62
C ARG A 214 24.25 -9.97 -11.65
N TYR A 215 23.77 -9.64 -12.85
CA TYR A 215 23.66 -10.57 -13.95
C TYR A 215 24.59 -10.14 -15.09
N ASP A 216 25.31 -11.09 -15.64
CA ASP A 216 26.06 -10.96 -16.89
C ASP A 216 25.54 -12.00 -17.89
N PHE A 217 25.48 -11.58 -19.15
CA PHE A 217 24.94 -12.36 -20.25
C PHE A 217 26.01 -12.53 -21.31
N THR A 218 26.14 -13.74 -21.81
CA THR A 218 27.15 -14.10 -22.86
C THR A 218 26.47 -14.99 -23.88
N GLY A 219 26.74 -14.78 -25.14
CA GLY A 219 26.26 -15.60 -26.26
C GLY A 219 27.00 -15.23 -27.54
N GLU A 220 26.41 -15.53 -28.68
CA GLU A 220 26.98 -15.25 -29.99
C GLU A 220 26.06 -14.33 -30.80
N SER A 221 26.65 -13.43 -31.56
CA SER A 221 25.99 -12.64 -32.60
C SER A 221 26.86 -12.66 -33.87
N ALA A 222 26.28 -13.07 -35.01
CA ALA A 222 26.96 -13.23 -36.28
C ALA A 222 28.25 -14.11 -36.18
N GLY A 223 28.21 -15.17 -35.35
CA GLY A 223 29.34 -16.08 -35.13
C GLY A 223 30.48 -15.50 -34.27
N GLN A 224 30.27 -14.36 -33.63
CA GLN A 224 31.24 -13.74 -32.73
C GLN A 224 30.71 -13.75 -31.30
N PRO A 225 31.54 -14.11 -30.30
CA PRO A 225 31.13 -14.06 -28.91
C PRO A 225 30.93 -12.62 -28.46
N ILE A 226 29.80 -12.36 -27.81
CA ILE A 226 29.49 -11.08 -27.20
C ILE A 226 29.10 -11.27 -25.74
N THR A 227 29.46 -10.34 -24.88
CA THR A 227 29.23 -10.44 -23.44
C THR A 227 28.98 -9.09 -22.78
N THR A 228 28.12 -9.06 -21.77
CA THR A 228 27.95 -7.91 -20.92
C THR A 228 28.96 -7.86 -19.76
N ALA A 229 29.71 -8.94 -19.52
CA ALA A 229 30.69 -9.02 -18.44
C ALA A 229 31.78 -7.93 -18.59
N GLY A 230 32.12 -7.31 -17.47
CA GLY A 230 33.10 -6.21 -17.41
C GLY A 230 32.59 -4.84 -17.89
N LEU A 231 31.41 -4.76 -18.49
CA LEU A 231 30.83 -3.48 -18.91
C LEU A 231 30.18 -2.73 -17.73
N PRO A 232 30.31 -1.40 -17.70
CA PRO A 232 29.74 -0.60 -16.62
C PRO A 232 28.21 -0.58 -16.68
N ARG A 233 27.57 -0.56 -15.50
CA ARG A 233 26.13 -0.37 -15.31
C ARG A 233 25.84 1.13 -15.18
N THR A 234 25.66 1.80 -16.30
CA THR A 234 25.44 3.25 -16.38
C THR A 234 24.09 3.54 -17.02
N SER A 235 23.59 4.73 -16.79
CA SER A 235 22.40 5.25 -17.48
C SER A 235 22.63 6.71 -17.83
N PRO A 236 22.15 7.18 -18.98
CA PRO A 236 22.08 8.60 -19.27
C PRO A 236 21.33 9.32 -18.12
N ARG A 237 21.83 10.50 -17.73
CA ARG A 237 21.12 11.33 -16.76
C ARG A 237 19.87 11.92 -17.41
N ILE A 238 18.77 11.86 -16.70
CA ILE A 238 17.53 12.53 -17.08
C ILE A 238 17.67 14.01 -16.68
N GLY A 239 17.41 14.90 -17.65
CA GLY A 239 17.41 16.35 -17.38
C GLY A 239 16.32 16.72 -16.39
N LYS A 240 16.54 17.78 -15.60
CA LYS A 240 15.48 18.33 -14.75
C LYS A 240 14.38 18.90 -15.64
N VAL A 241 13.15 18.48 -15.41
CA VAL A 241 11.97 19.07 -16.04
C VAL A 241 11.81 20.49 -15.50
N LYS A 242 11.71 21.48 -16.39
CA LYS A 242 11.38 22.86 -15.99
C LYS A 242 9.95 22.86 -15.48
N SER A 243 9.75 23.36 -14.29
CA SER A 243 8.40 23.59 -13.75
C SER A 243 7.70 24.64 -14.58
N PRO A 244 6.42 24.45 -14.97
CA PRO A 244 5.64 25.56 -15.52
C PRO A 244 5.52 26.67 -14.49
N GLU A 245 5.46 27.94 -14.95
CA GLU A 245 5.15 29.06 -14.09
C GLU A 245 3.81 28.83 -13.40
N ARG A 246 3.75 29.03 -12.12
CA ARG A 246 2.73 28.57 -11.19
C ARG A 246 1.30 28.97 -11.58
N PRO A 247 0.33 28.03 -11.46
CA PRO A 247 -0.85 28.23 -10.63
C PRO A 247 -0.67 27.49 -9.31
N SER A 248 -1.00 28.14 -8.20
CA SER A 248 -0.80 27.62 -6.84
C SER A 248 -1.94 26.69 -6.36
N GLU A 249 -2.88 26.35 -7.23
CA GLU A 249 -4.09 25.65 -6.84
C GLU A 249 -4.18 24.25 -7.49
N ILE A 250 -4.73 23.33 -6.72
CA ILE A 250 -5.07 21.99 -7.17
C ILE A 250 -6.37 22.09 -7.95
N VAL A 251 -6.34 21.61 -9.18
CA VAL A 251 -7.50 21.65 -10.09
C VAL A 251 -8.04 20.24 -10.28
N SER A 252 -9.35 20.08 -10.07
CA SER A 252 -10.10 18.88 -10.49
C SER A 252 -10.49 19.01 -11.96
N ASP A 253 -10.50 17.89 -12.69
CA ASP A 253 -11.03 17.84 -14.06
C ASP A 253 -12.57 17.96 -14.10
N HIS A 254 -13.26 17.77 -12.97
CA HIS A 254 -14.71 17.89 -12.83
C HIS A 254 -15.09 18.93 -11.78
N THR A 255 -16.21 19.65 -12.01
CA THR A 255 -16.96 20.28 -10.92
C THR A 255 -17.76 19.21 -10.17
N ALA A 256 -18.29 19.55 -8.99
CA ALA A 256 -19.14 18.63 -8.23
C ALA A 256 -20.41 18.26 -9.02
N GLU A 257 -21.03 19.26 -9.65
CA GLU A 257 -22.25 19.10 -10.44
C GLU A 257 -22.02 18.20 -11.67
N GLU A 258 -20.90 18.38 -12.38
CA GLU A 258 -20.53 17.54 -13.51
C GLU A 258 -20.33 16.08 -13.09
N TYR A 259 -19.67 15.85 -11.93
CA TYR A 259 -19.44 14.48 -11.45
C TYR A 259 -20.75 13.84 -10.97
N MET A 260 -21.55 14.55 -10.18
CA MET A 260 -22.86 14.07 -9.74
C MET A 260 -23.79 13.71 -10.90
N ALA A 261 -23.82 14.52 -11.97
CA ALA A 261 -24.59 14.21 -13.18
C ALA A 261 -24.14 12.91 -13.85
N LYS A 262 -22.83 12.60 -13.82
CA LYS A 262 -22.30 11.34 -14.35
C LYS A 262 -22.64 10.15 -13.47
N VAL A 263 -22.66 10.33 -12.14
CA VAL A 263 -23.15 9.30 -11.20
C VAL A 263 -24.60 8.95 -11.51
N GLU A 264 -25.46 9.94 -11.76
CA GLU A 264 -26.87 9.70 -12.16
C GLU A 264 -26.96 8.97 -13.52
N ALA A 265 -26.12 9.32 -14.50
CA ALA A 265 -26.08 8.62 -15.78
C ALA A 265 -25.68 7.15 -15.62
N VAL A 266 -24.76 6.84 -14.70
CA VAL A 266 -24.38 5.46 -14.36
C VAL A 266 -25.55 4.73 -13.69
N ARG A 267 -26.24 5.34 -12.74
CA ARG A 267 -27.42 4.76 -12.07
C ARG A 267 -28.53 4.44 -13.07
N GLU A 268 -28.77 5.35 -14.04
CA GLU A 268 -29.74 5.10 -15.11
C GLU A 268 -29.32 3.91 -15.99
N GLY A 269 -28.02 3.79 -16.33
CA GLY A 269 -27.50 2.63 -17.04
C GLY A 269 -27.68 1.30 -16.26
N MET A 270 -27.55 1.33 -14.94
CA MET A 270 -27.83 0.20 -14.06
C MET A 270 -29.32 -0.15 -14.05
N ARG A 271 -30.19 0.85 -14.00
CA ARG A 271 -31.66 0.65 -14.07
C ARG A 271 -32.07 -0.04 -15.38
N GLN A 272 -31.36 0.24 -16.47
CA GLN A 272 -31.55 -0.39 -17.78
C GLN A 272 -30.91 -1.79 -17.88
N GLY A 273 -30.15 -2.24 -16.87
CA GLY A 273 -29.48 -3.54 -16.85
C GLY A 273 -28.19 -3.60 -17.68
N ASN A 274 -27.59 -2.46 -18.05
CA ASN A 274 -26.36 -2.44 -18.84
C ASN A 274 -25.15 -2.92 -18.04
N TYR A 275 -25.07 -2.61 -16.75
CA TYR A 275 -24.03 -2.99 -15.79
C TYR A 275 -24.58 -2.88 -14.37
N TYR A 276 -23.91 -3.50 -13.39
CA TYR A 276 -24.31 -3.44 -11.97
C TYR A 276 -23.33 -2.70 -11.09
N GLU A 277 -22.12 -2.47 -11.57
CA GLU A 277 -21.08 -1.72 -10.87
C GLU A 277 -20.23 -0.98 -11.90
N VAL A 278 -19.88 0.27 -11.63
CA VAL A 278 -18.94 1.08 -12.42
C VAL A 278 -18.10 1.90 -11.49
N ILE A 279 -16.78 1.90 -11.69
CA ILE A 279 -15.89 2.81 -10.99
C ILE A 279 -15.63 4.03 -11.88
N LEU A 280 -16.07 5.19 -11.41
CA LEU A 280 -15.89 6.45 -12.12
C LEU A 280 -14.90 7.33 -11.37
N ARG A 281 -13.88 7.84 -12.06
CA ARG A 281 -12.83 8.65 -11.44
C ARG A 281 -12.95 10.14 -11.69
N GLN A 282 -12.30 10.90 -10.83
CA GLN A 282 -11.89 12.28 -11.04
C GLN A 282 -10.35 12.36 -11.06
N THR A 283 -9.81 13.28 -11.83
CA THR A 283 -8.36 13.56 -11.88
C THR A 283 -8.07 14.92 -11.29
N PHE A 284 -7.15 14.93 -10.34
CA PHE A 284 -6.66 16.13 -9.68
C PHE A 284 -5.25 16.44 -10.17
N SER A 285 -4.97 17.68 -10.50
CA SER A 285 -3.69 18.11 -11.04
C SER A 285 -3.12 19.28 -10.27
N ALA A 286 -1.82 19.29 -10.10
CA ALA A 286 -1.08 20.40 -9.50
C ALA A 286 0.31 20.53 -10.13
N PRO A 287 0.92 21.72 -10.20
CA PRO A 287 2.31 21.89 -10.57
C PRO A 287 3.22 21.18 -9.56
N PHE A 288 4.27 20.54 -10.05
CA PHE A 288 5.24 19.85 -9.22
C PHE A 288 6.67 20.07 -9.73
N SER A 289 7.54 20.62 -8.87
CA SER A 289 8.96 20.85 -9.16
C SER A 289 9.90 20.18 -8.15
N GLY A 290 9.31 19.39 -7.24
CA GLY A 290 10.05 18.71 -6.18
C GLY A 290 10.77 17.44 -6.65
N SER A 291 11.50 16.80 -5.73
CA SER A 291 12.10 15.50 -5.92
C SER A 291 11.02 14.39 -5.82
N ALA A 292 11.00 13.47 -6.77
CA ALA A 292 10.08 12.33 -6.73
C ALA A 292 10.43 11.36 -5.60
N SER A 293 11.72 11.22 -5.26
CA SER A 293 12.17 10.40 -4.13
C SER A 293 11.71 10.98 -2.79
N GLU A 294 11.70 12.31 -2.63
CA GLU A 294 11.14 12.97 -1.44
C GLU A 294 9.62 12.84 -1.38
N LEU A 295 8.93 12.98 -2.53
CA LEU A 295 7.50 12.73 -2.61
C LEU A 295 7.18 11.30 -2.20
N PHE A 296 7.94 10.32 -2.70
CA PHE A 296 7.78 8.92 -2.33
C PHE A 296 7.90 8.72 -0.81
N ARG A 297 8.91 9.31 -0.16
CA ARG A 297 9.06 9.22 1.29
C ARG A 297 7.89 9.83 2.06
N ARG A 298 7.34 10.94 1.57
CA ARG A 298 6.15 11.56 2.16
C ARG A 298 4.92 10.67 2.01
N VAL A 299 4.71 10.09 0.83
CA VAL A 299 3.62 9.15 0.55
C VAL A 299 3.76 7.91 1.44
N GLN A 300 4.95 7.30 1.49
CA GLN A 300 5.23 6.12 2.30
C GLN A 300 4.98 6.36 3.80
N LYS A 301 5.38 7.52 4.31
CA LYS A 301 5.16 7.90 5.72
C LYS A 301 3.69 8.15 6.02
N SER A 302 2.96 8.77 5.10
CA SER A 302 1.55 9.12 5.30
C SER A 302 0.59 7.96 5.06
N SER A 303 0.97 6.97 4.24
CA SER A 303 0.10 5.86 3.82
C SER A 303 0.91 4.57 3.59
N PRO A 304 1.50 3.95 4.64
CA PRO A 304 2.17 2.67 4.49
C PRO A 304 1.23 1.64 3.85
N SER A 305 1.72 0.95 2.83
CA SER A 305 0.90 0.06 2.00
C SER A 305 1.70 -1.17 1.58
N PRO A 306 1.03 -2.28 1.16
CA PRO A 306 1.73 -3.47 0.69
C PRO A 306 2.45 -3.28 -0.65
N TYR A 307 2.02 -2.33 -1.48
CA TYR A 307 2.62 -2.02 -2.78
C TYR A 307 2.98 -0.54 -2.85
N GLU A 308 4.16 -0.20 -2.38
CA GLU A 308 4.74 1.13 -2.48
C GLU A 308 5.77 1.16 -3.60
N PHE A 309 5.81 2.22 -4.39
CA PHE A 309 6.67 2.27 -5.55
C PHE A 309 7.06 3.67 -6.00
N MET A 310 8.25 3.74 -6.57
CA MET A 310 8.71 4.84 -7.40
C MET A 310 9.31 4.27 -8.70
N LEU A 311 8.74 4.66 -9.84
CA LEU A 311 9.27 4.36 -11.16
C LEU A 311 9.76 5.64 -11.83
N GLN A 312 10.97 5.60 -12.35
CA GLN A 312 11.53 6.64 -13.19
C GLN A 312 11.66 6.12 -14.62
N MET A 313 10.73 6.54 -15.50
CA MET A 313 10.59 6.04 -16.87
C MET A 313 11.18 6.98 -17.94
N GLY A 314 11.89 8.01 -17.51
CA GLY A 314 12.52 8.98 -18.40
C GLY A 314 11.71 10.27 -18.52
N ASP A 315 10.69 10.29 -19.33
CA ASP A 315 9.81 11.43 -19.56
C ASP A 315 8.68 11.55 -18.53
N GLU A 316 8.44 10.49 -17.78
CA GLU A 316 7.40 10.43 -16.75
C GLU A 316 7.83 9.58 -15.56
N GLN A 317 7.15 9.78 -14.42
CA GLN A 317 7.42 9.07 -13.18
C GLN A 317 6.10 8.64 -12.53
N LEU A 318 6.12 7.50 -11.83
CA LEU A 318 5.02 7.07 -10.97
C LEU A 318 5.50 6.98 -9.53
N VAL A 319 4.75 7.57 -8.62
CA VAL A 319 4.99 7.51 -7.18
C VAL A 319 3.69 7.12 -6.50
N GLY A 320 3.67 5.99 -5.82
CA GLY A 320 2.42 5.49 -5.25
C GLY A 320 2.58 4.59 -4.04
N ALA A 321 1.45 4.37 -3.37
CA ALA A 321 1.29 3.46 -2.24
C ALA A 321 -0.08 2.79 -2.34
N SER A 322 -0.13 1.69 -3.08
CA SER A 322 -1.37 0.93 -3.33
C SER A 322 -1.65 -0.06 -2.20
N PRO A 323 -2.87 -0.07 -1.67
CA PRO A 323 -3.26 -1.04 -0.66
C PRO A 323 -3.59 -2.42 -1.25
N GLU A 324 -3.82 -2.53 -2.56
CA GLU A 324 -4.51 -3.66 -3.16
C GLU A 324 -3.62 -4.52 -4.05
N MET A 325 -3.59 -5.82 -3.74
CA MET A 325 -3.00 -6.84 -4.61
C MET A 325 -3.84 -6.99 -5.88
N PHE A 326 -3.21 -6.83 -7.06
CA PHE A 326 -3.88 -7.17 -8.31
C PHE A 326 -3.86 -8.69 -8.54
N VAL A 327 -2.70 -9.25 -8.84
CA VAL A 327 -2.48 -10.70 -8.97
C VAL A 327 -1.09 -11.04 -8.48
N ARG A 328 -1.00 -12.07 -7.67
CA ARG A 328 0.23 -12.74 -7.29
C ARG A 328 0.16 -14.20 -7.69
N VAL A 329 1.20 -14.69 -8.37
CA VAL A 329 1.37 -16.11 -8.68
C VAL A 329 2.75 -16.52 -8.22
N GLU A 330 2.83 -17.50 -7.36
CA GLU A 330 4.07 -18.15 -6.89
C GLU A 330 3.94 -19.65 -7.16
N GLY A 331 4.76 -20.15 -8.08
CA GLY A 331 4.60 -21.51 -8.59
C GLY A 331 3.26 -21.69 -9.33
N ASP A 332 2.38 -22.50 -8.79
CA ASP A 332 1.01 -22.71 -9.30
C ASP A 332 -0.07 -21.98 -8.50
N CYS A 333 0.28 -21.36 -7.37
CA CYS A 333 -0.67 -20.68 -6.50
C CYS A 333 -1.00 -19.26 -7.03
N VAL A 334 -2.26 -19.06 -7.41
CA VAL A 334 -2.81 -17.75 -7.82
C VAL A 334 -3.54 -17.11 -6.65
N GLU A 335 -3.18 -15.88 -6.30
CA GLU A 335 -3.77 -15.12 -5.19
C GLU A 335 -4.20 -13.73 -5.63
N THR A 336 -5.31 -13.27 -5.05
CA THR A 336 -5.81 -11.89 -5.13
C THR A 336 -6.41 -11.49 -3.78
N CYS A 337 -6.47 -10.18 -3.54
CA CYS A 337 -7.07 -9.65 -2.33
C CYS A 337 -7.97 -8.46 -2.69
N PRO A 338 -9.18 -8.69 -3.23
CA PRO A 338 -10.10 -7.60 -3.53
C PRO A 338 -10.46 -6.84 -2.26
N ILE A 339 -10.41 -5.51 -2.36
CA ILE A 339 -10.69 -4.57 -1.28
C ILE A 339 -11.95 -3.80 -1.65
N SER A 340 -12.90 -3.76 -0.72
CA SER A 340 -14.06 -2.90 -0.80
C SER A 340 -14.47 -2.46 0.61
N GLY A 341 -15.24 -1.39 0.65
CA GLY A 341 -15.65 -0.82 1.92
C GLY A 341 -14.57 0.00 2.60
N THR A 342 -14.95 1.16 3.09
CA THR A 342 -14.04 2.11 3.72
C THR A 342 -14.67 2.73 4.95
N ALA A 343 -13.98 2.67 6.09
CA ALA A 343 -14.36 3.43 7.27
C ALA A 343 -13.18 4.29 7.75
N ARG A 344 -13.50 5.47 8.29
CA ARG A 344 -12.48 6.39 8.81
C ARG A 344 -11.91 5.85 10.11
N ARG A 345 -10.60 5.90 10.25
CA ARG A 345 -9.89 5.67 11.49
C ARG A 345 -9.70 7.00 12.24
N SER A 346 -10.20 7.07 13.45
CA SER A 346 -10.15 8.30 14.27
C SER A 346 -8.89 8.37 15.15
N GLY A 347 -8.26 7.23 15.43
CA GLY A 347 -7.19 7.08 16.42
C GLY A 347 -7.71 6.92 17.87
N ASP A 348 -9.03 7.03 18.09
CA ASP A 348 -9.70 6.69 19.34
C ASP A 348 -10.18 5.24 19.27
N PRO A 349 -9.71 4.34 20.14
CA PRO A 349 -10.05 2.92 20.07
C PRO A 349 -11.55 2.62 20.12
N LEU A 350 -12.33 3.42 20.87
CA LEU A 350 -13.77 3.20 20.98
C LEU A 350 -14.52 3.63 19.72
N ARG A 351 -14.15 4.77 19.16
CA ARG A 351 -14.68 5.24 17.86
C ARG A 351 -14.26 4.34 16.73
N ASP A 352 -13.02 3.87 16.74
CA ASP A 352 -12.49 2.96 15.72
C ASP A 352 -13.23 1.61 15.75
N ALA A 353 -13.50 1.05 16.95
CA ALA A 353 -14.32 -0.15 17.11
C ALA A 353 -15.74 0.04 16.58
N GLU A 354 -16.36 1.20 16.83
CA GLU A 354 -17.68 1.52 16.29
C GLU A 354 -17.67 1.67 14.78
N SER A 355 -16.64 2.32 14.20
CA SER A 355 -16.45 2.44 12.75
C SER A 355 -16.31 1.06 12.10
N ILE A 356 -15.53 0.15 12.69
CA ILE A 356 -15.39 -1.22 12.22
C ILE A 356 -16.74 -1.96 12.30
N ARG A 357 -17.45 -1.82 13.41
CA ARG A 357 -18.77 -2.45 13.57
C ARG A 357 -19.77 -1.98 12.52
N GLN A 358 -19.81 -0.67 12.23
CA GLN A 358 -20.67 -0.10 11.20
C GLN A 358 -20.27 -0.62 9.81
N LEU A 359 -18.97 -0.66 9.49
CA LEU A 359 -18.45 -1.19 8.25
C LEU A 359 -18.86 -2.67 8.05
N LEU A 360 -18.73 -3.50 9.08
CA LEU A 360 -19.10 -4.92 9.01
C LEU A 360 -20.63 -5.15 8.95
N ASN A 361 -21.44 -4.23 9.44
CA ASN A 361 -22.90 -4.31 9.40
C ASN A 361 -23.53 -3.58 8.21
N SER A 362 -22.74 -2.92 7.37
CA SER A 362 -23.22 -2.25 6.16
C SER A 362 -23.56 -3.27 5.08
N THR A 363 -24.82 -3.34 4.68
CA THR A 363 -25.29 -4.20 3.57
C THR A 363 -24.76 -3.71 2.22
N LYS A 364 -24.59 -2.39 2.04
CA LYS A 364 -23.97 -1.82 0.83
C LYS A 364 -22.55 -2.35 0.66
N GLU A 365 -21.70 -2.18 1.68
CA GLU A 365 -20.30 -2.59 1.65
C GLU A 365 -20.12 -4.12 1.52
N GLU A 366 -21.05 -4.89 2.10
CA GLU A 366 -21.08 -6.34 1.94
C GLU A 366 -21.42 -6.74 0.50
N SER A 367 -22.42 -6.11 -0.11
CA SER A 367 -22.83 -6.38 -1.48
C SER A 367 -21.72 -6.05 -2.46
N GLU A 368 -21.05 -4.90 -2.30
CA GLU A 368 -19.93 -4.45 -3.11
C GLU A 368 -18.77 -5.47 -3.07
N LEU A 369 -18.28 -5.81 -1.89
CA LEU A 369 -17.20 -6.79 -1.76
C LEU A 369 -17.61 -8.18 -2.26
N THR A 370 -18.88 -8.57 -2.08
CA THR A 370 -19.40 -9.85 -2.60
C THR A 370 -19.32 -9.90 -4.12
N MET A 371 -19.75 -8.83 -4.81
CA MET A 371 -19.66 -8.76 -6.28
C MET A 371 -18.21 -8.83 -6.76
N CYS A 372 -17.32 -8.05 -6.14
CA CYS A 372 -15.90 -8.07 -6.46
C CYS A 372 -15.30 -9.48 -6.30
N THR A 373 -15.63 -10.18 -5.20
CA THR A 373 -15.13 -11.52 -4.92
C THR A 373 -15.69 -12.57 -5.87
N ASP A 374 -16.97 -12.48 -6.27
CA ASP A 374 -17.57 -13.41 -7.19
C ASP A 374 -17.02 -13.27 -8.60
N VAL A 375 -16.77 -12.04 -9.07
CA VAL A 375 -16.10 -11.83 -10.35
C VAL A 375 -14.64 -12.28 -10.29
N ASP A 376 -13.93 -12.04 -9.21
CA ASP A 376 -12.57 -12.54 -9.02
C ASP A 376 -12.50 -14.07 -9.04
N ARG A 377 -13.48 -14.76 -8.44
CA ARG A 377 -13.62 -16.22 -8.54
C ARG A 377 -13.89 -16.67 -9.96
N ASN A 378 -14.73 -15.94 -10.71
CA ASN A 378 -14.97 -16.21 -12.13
C ASN A 378 -13.68 -16.10 -12.94
N ASP A 379 -12.89 -15.04 -12.73
CA ASP A 379 -11.63 -14.83 -13.43
C ASP A 379 -10.62 -15.95 -13.18
N LYS A 380 -10.49 -16.38 -11.92
CA LYS A 380 -9.66 -17.55 -11.54
C LYS A 380 -10.17 -18.86 -12.14
N SER A 381 -11.48 -19.03 -12.22
CA SER A 381 -12.09 -20.27 -12.73
C SER A 381 -11.75 -20.53 -14.20
N ARG A 382 -11.31 -19.51 -14.95
CA ARG A 382 -10.88 -19.65 -16.34
C ARG A 382 -9.50 -20.33 -16.49
N VAL A 383 -8.64 -20.20 -15.50
CA VAL A 383 -7.22 -20.63 -15.57
C VAL A 383 -6.80 -21.55 -14.42
N CYS A 384 -7.63 -21.71 -13.41
CA CYS A 384 -7.33 -22.57 -12.27
C CYS A 384 -7.98 -23.97 -12.42
N ALA A 385 -7.37 -24.94 -11.77
CA ALA A 385 -7.88 -26.30 -11.73
C ALA A 385 -9.30 -26.35 -11.10
N PRO A 386 -10.23 -27.13 -11.66
CA PRO A 386 -11.58 -27.24 -11.13
C PRO A 386 -11.60 -27.58 -9.63
N GLY A 387 -12.38 -26.81 -8.86
CA GLY A 387 -12.52 -26.98 -7.40
C GLY A 387 -11.37 -26.43 -6.58
N SER A 388 -10.32 -25.85 -7.19
CA SER A 388 -9.20 -25.24 -6.46
C SER A 388 -9.47 -23.81 -6.01
N VAL A 389 -10.40 -23.09 -6.64
CA VAL A 389 -10.70 -21.70 -6.31
C VAL A 389 -11.46 -21.62 -4.99
N ARG A 390 -10.88 -20.94 -4.01
CA ARG A 390 -11.42 -20.82 -2.65
C ARG A 390 -11.25 -19.40 -2.11
N VAL A 391 -12.27 -18.92 -1.40
CA VAL A 391 -12.19 -17.75 -0.55
C VAL A 391 -11.68 -18.22 0.82
N ILE A 392 -10.43 -17.90 1.14
CA ILE A 392 -9.76 -18.34 2.38
C ILE A 392 -9.82 -17.31 3.49
N GLY A 393 -10.20 -16.06 3.17
CA GLY A 393 -10.48 -14.99 4.10
C GLY A 393 -11.63 -14.16 3.60
N ARG A 394 -12.60 -13.88 4.46
CA ARG A 394 -13.81 -13.13 4.11
C ARG A 394 -13.99 -11.94 5.03
N ARG A 395 -14.19 -10.74 4.44
CA ARG A 395 -14.41 -9.47 5.14
C ARG A 395 -13.41 -9.23 6.27
N LEU A 396 -12.12 -9.54 6.01
CA LEU A 396 -11.04 -9.28 6.95
C LEU A 396 -10.84 -7.77 7.08
N ILE A 397 -10.65 -7.29 8.32
CA ILE A 397 -10.39 -5.88 8.55
C ILE A 397 -8.90 -5.61 8.40
N GLU A 398 -8.55 -4.71 7.50
CA GLU A 398 -7.20 -4.16 7.38
C GLU A 398 -7.17 -2.69 7.80
N SER A 399 -6.16 -2.35 8.61
CA SER A 399 -5.93 -0.99 9.10
C SER A 399 -4.85 -0.31 8.28
N TYR A 400 -5.21 0.77 7.61
CA TYR A 400 -4.28 1.66 6.92
C TYR A 400 -4.16 3.00 7.65
N ALA A 401 -3.26 3.87 7.21
CA ALA A 401 -3.13 5.20 7.79
C ALA A 401 -4.44 6.00 7.60
N GLY A 402 -5.21 6.14 8.66
CA GLY A 402 -6.46 6.90 8.69
C GLY A 402 -7.70 6.19 8.15
N LEU A 403 -7.61 4.92 7.71
CA LEU A 403 -8.72 4.16 7.14
C LEU A 403 -8.74 2.70 7.61
N PHE A 404 -9.94 2.11 7.68
CA PHE A 404 -10.18 0.68 7.71
C PHE A 404 -10.81 0.25 6.40
N HIS A 405 -10.40 -0.93 5.90
CA HIS A 405 -10.99 -1.56 4.74
C HIS A 405 -11.42 -2.98 5.06
N THR A 406 -12.44 -3.48 4.35
CA THR A 406 -12.73 -4.91 4.30
C THR A 406 -12.04 -5.54 3.09
N VAL A 407 -11.47 -6.73 3.31
CA VAL A 407 -10.66 -7.43 2.32
C VAL A 407 -11.08 -8.90 2.28
N ASP A 408 -11.28 -9.43 1.10
CA ASP A 408 -11.38 -10.87 0.90
C ASP A 408 -10.03 -11.41 0.39
N HIS A 409 -9.73 -12.67 0.68
CA HIS A 409 -8.54 -13.34 0.18
C HIS A 409 -8.95 -14.58 -0.61
N VAL A 410 -8.64 -14.58 -1.90
CA VAL A 410 -9.05 -15.64 -2.83
C VAL A 410 -7.82 -16.33 -3.40
N LYS A 411 -7.78 -17.66 -3.31
CA LYS A 411 -6.72 -18.50 -3.86
C LYS A 411 -7.24 -19.50 -4.88
N GLY A 412 -6.38 -19.87 -5.82
CA GLY A 412 -6.60 -20.96 -6.76
C GLY A 412 -5.28 -21.61 -7.19
N ALA A 413 -5.31 -22.81 -7.72
CA ALA A 413 -4.16 -23.47 -8.30
C ALA A 413 -4.26 -23.44 -9.83
N LEU A 414 -3.22 -22.99 -10.53
CA LEU A 414 -3.18 -23.00 -12.00
C LEU A 414 -3.46 -24.38 -12.57
N ALA A 415 -4.29 -24.46 -13.56
CA ALA A 415 -4.52 -25.67 -14.33
C ALA A 415 -3.35 -25.93 -15.27
N LYS A 416 -3.13 -27.21 -15.60
CA LYS A 416 -2.08 -27.59 -16.56
C LYS A 416 -2.26 -26.87 -17.90
N GLY A 417 -1.21 -26.24 -18.39
CA GLY A 417 -1.19 -25.52 -19.66
C GLY A 417 -1.49 -24.03 -19.55
N PHE A 418 -1.69 -23.52 -18.32
CA PHE A 418 -1.77 -22.10 -18.02
C PHE A 418 -0.56 -21.64 -17.20
N ASP A 419 -0.22 -20.36 -17.29
CA ASP A 419 0.89 -19.73 -16.61
C ASP A 419 0.46 -18.47 -15.85
N SER A 420 1.41 -17.80 -15.20
CA SER A 420 1.15 -16.57 -14.42
C SER A 420 0.64 -15.41 -15.27
N LEU A 421 1.04 -15.34 -16.55
CA LEU A 421 0.55 -14.32 -17.47
C LEU A 421 -0.90 -14.59 -17.87
N ASP A 422 -1.30 -15.88 -18.00
CA ASP A 422 -2.70 -16.21 -18.20
C ASP A 422 -3.55 -15.76 -17.00
N ALA A 423 -3.08 -16.01 -15.77
CA ALA A 423 -3.74 -15.54 -14.56
C ALA A 423 -3.83 -14.00 -14.54
N PHE A 424 -2.75 -13.29 -14.85
CA PHE A 424 -2.75 -11.83 -14.94
C PHE A 424 -3.79 -11.33 -15.95
N LEU A 425 -3.83 -11.92 -17.15
CA LEU A 425 -4.71 -11.50 -18.24
C LEU A 425 -6.18 -11.75 -17.96
N THR A 426 -6.54 -12.86 -17.33
CA THR A 426 -7.94 -13.16 -17.00
C THR A 426 -8.50 -12.23 -15.93
N HIS A 427 -7.65 -11.72 -15.03
CA HIS A 427 -8.07 -10.76 -14.01
C HIS A 427 -8.11 -9.31 -14.52
N MET A 428 -7.61 -9.01 -15.70
CA MET A 428 -7.45 -7.65 -16.23
C MET A 428 -8.79 -6.99 -16.58
N TRP A 429 -9.23 -5.89 -15.95
CA TRP A 429 -8.68 -5.33 -14.72
C TRP A 429 -9.59 -5.68 -13.55
N ALA A 430 -9.10 -5.46 -12.33
CA ALA A 430 -9.88 -5.75 -11.13
C ALA A 430 -11.24 -5.04 -11.14
N VAL A 431 -12.29 -5.74 -10.69
CA VAL A 431 -13.65 -5.18 -10.64
C VAL A 431 -13.70 -3.94 -9.75
N THR A 432 -12.95 -3.95 -8.66
CA THR A 432 -12.76 -2.80 -7.74
C THR A 432 -12.30 -1.51 -8.45
N ILE A 433 -11.88 -1.60 -9.73
CA ILE A 433 -11.36 -0.46 -10.51
C ILE A 433 -12.14 -0.21 -11.80
N ILE A 434 -12.74 -1.23 -12.38
CA ILE A 434 -13.45 -1.08 -13.65
C ILE A 434 -14.97 -1.22 -13.46
N GLY A 435 -15.42 -2.17 -12.66
CA GLY A 435 -16.82 -2.52 -12.50
C GLY A 435 -17.21 -3.83 -13.17
N ALA A 436 -18.49 -4.13 -13.18
CA ALA A 436 -19.04 -5.39 -13.66
C ALA A 436 -20.38 -5.20 -14.43
N PRO A 437 -20.58 -5.89 -15.58
CA PRO A 437 -19.64 -6.69 -16.36
C PRO A 437 -18.50 -5.85 -16.95
N LYS A 438 -17.25 -6.35 -16.90
CA LYS A 438 -16.02 -5.58 -17.20
C LYS A 438 -16.07 -4.80 -18.52
N LYS A 439 -16.50 -5.43 -19.62
CA LYS A 439 -16.56 -4.79 -20.95
C LYS A 439 -17.58 -3.63 -20.99
N ALA A 440 -18.75 -3.82 -20.40
CA ALA A 440 -19.79 -2.78 -20.34
C ALA A 440 -19.36 -1.62 -19.43
N ALA A 441 -18.76 -1.93 -18.28
CA ALA A 441 -18.19 -0.94 -17.38
C ALA A 441 -17.04 -0.15 -18.05
N ALA A 442 -16.14 -0.83 -18.79
CA ALA A 442 -15.09 -0.17 -19.56
C ALA A 442 -15.64 0.81 -20.61
N GLN A 443 -16.74 0.44 -21.31
CA GLN A 443 -17.40 1.35 -22.24
C GLN A 443 -18.02 2.55 -21.52
N ALA A 444 -18.67 2.35 -20.37
CA ALA A 444 -19.23 3.44 -19.57
C ALA A 444 -18.12 4.41 -19.08
N VAL A 445 -17.00 3.89 -18.65
CA VAL A 445 -15.81 4.67 -18.27
C VAL A 445 -15.31 5.51 -19.46
N GLU A 446 -15.17 4.90 -20.63
CA GLU A 446 -14.73 5.58 -21.86
C GLU A 446 -15.70 6.68 -22.29
N ASP A 447 -17.01 6.44 -22.15
CA ASP A 447 -18.05 7.39 -22.52
C ASP A 447 -18.19 8.54 -21.52
N LEU A 448 -17.90 8.34 -20.25
CA LEU A 448 -18.17 9.28 -19.16
C LEU A 448 -16.94 10.03 -18.63
N GLU A 449 -15.76 9.43 -18.60
CA GLU A 449 -14.54 10.10 -18.11
C GLU A 449 -14.07 11.20 -19.09
N LYS A 450 -13.28 12.16 -18.61
CA LYS A 450 -12.79 13.30 -19.41
C LYS A 450 -11.44 13.06 -20.07
N ASP A 451 -10.66 12.08 -19.58
CA ASP A 451 -9.33 11.74 -20.09
C ASP A 451 -9.11 10.21 -20.00
N ALA A 452 -8.29 9.65 -20.87
CA ALA A 452 -7.95 8.24 -20.82
C ALA A 452 -7.16 7.90 -19.57
N ARG A 453 -7.36 6.70 -19.02
CA ARG A 453 -6.85 6.30 -17.68
C ARG A 453 -5.34 6.17 -17.61
N ARG A 454 -4.67 5.86 -18.70
CA ARG A 454 -3.22 5.65 -18.74
C ARG A 454 -2.79 4.56 -17.75
N TRP A 455 -2.11 4.97 -16.67
CA TRP A 455 -1.63 4.06 -15.62
C TRP A 455 -2.68 3.75 -14.54
N TYR A 456 -3.64 4.66 -14.32
CA TYR A 456 -4.67 4.47 -13.28
C TYR A 456 -5.54 3.25 -13.58
N GLY A 457 -5.67 2.36 -12.59
CA GLY A 457 -6.47 1.13 -12.71
C GLY A 457 -5.77 0.02 -13.48
N GLY A 458 -4.52 0.22 -13.90
CA GLY A 458 -3.63 -0.84 -14.35
C GLY A 458 -2.93 -1.54 -13.19
N ALA A 459 -1.75 -2.10 -13.44
CA ALA A 459 -0.95 -2.78 -12.43
C ALA A 459 0.50 -2.32 -12.41
N ILE A 460 1.16 -2.51 -11.27
CA ILE A 460 2.58 -2.23 -11.09
C ILE A 460 3.22 -3.34 -10.28
N GLY A 461 4.42 -3.76 -10.66
CA GLY A 461 5.12 -4.81 -9.93
C GLY A 461 6.19 -5.51 -10.76
N MET A 462 6.37 -6.78 -10.48
CA MET A 462 7.42 -7.59 -11.08
C MET A 462 6.87 -8.87 -11.72
N LEU A 463 7.35 -9.17 -12.89
CA LEU A 463 7.27 -10.46 -13.58
C LEU A 463 8.64 -11.10 -13.51
N ASN A 464 8.82 -12.04 -12.61
CA ASN A 464 10.07 -12.78 -12.47
C ASN A 464 10.24 -13.76 -13.63
N LEU A 465 11.44 -13.86 -14.16
CA LEU A 465 11.70 -14.71 -15.34
C LEU A 465 11.76 -16.22 -15.00
N ASN A 466 11.55 -16.60 -13.72
CA ASN A 466 11.22 -17.99 -13.36
C ASN A 466 9.73 -18.32 -13.58
N GLY A 467 8.91 -17.32 -13.88
CA GLY A 467 7.47 -17.46 -14.14
C GLY A 467 6.56 -16.93 -13.03
N ASP A 468 7.07 -16.51 -11.90
CA ASP A 468 6.28 -15.89 -10.84
C ASP A 468 5.90 -14.44 -11.21
N ILE A 469 4.76 -13.97 -10.72
CA ILE A 469 4.33 -12.57 -10.86
C ILE A 469 3.81 -12.03 -9.53
N ASN A 470 4.12 -10.77 -9.24
CA ASN A 470 3.60 -10.08 -8.06
C ASN A 470 3.32 -8.62 -8.40
N THR A 471 2.03 -8.26 -8.41
CA THR A 471 1.57 -6.95 -8.85
C THR A 471 0.51 -6.37 -7.93
N GLY A 472 0.59 -5.06 -7.70
CA GLY A 472 -0.45 -4.25 -7.07
C GLY A 472 -1.22 -3.43 -8.10
N ILE A 473 -2.44 -3.03 -7.78
CA ILE A 473 -3.24 -2.15 -8.63
C ILE A 473 -2.62 -0.75 -8.62
N THR A 474 -2.56 -0.08 -9.77
CA THR A 474 -2.06 1.30 -9.87
C THR A 474 -3.16 2.28 -9.43
N ILE A 475 -3.35 2.39 -8.13
CA ILE A 475 -4.19 3.37 -7.43
C ILE A 475 -3.38 4.07 -6.34
N ARG A 476 -3.90 5.13 -5.76
CA ARG A 476 -3.17 5.94 -4.77
C ARG A 476 -1.80 6.37 -5.30
N THR A 477 -1.78 6.76 -6.57
CA THR A 477 -0.57 6.98 -7.37
C THR A 477 -0.55 8.39 -7.94
N VAL A 478 0.60 9.03 -7.80
CA VAL A 478 0.93 10.28 -8.47
C VAL A 478 1.63 9.96 -9.78
N HIS A 479 1.10 10.45 -10.87
CA HIS A 479 1.75 10.46 -12.18
C HIS A 479 2.39 11.83 -12.40
N LEU A 480 3.72 11.87 -12.47
CA LEU A 480 4.52 13.06 -12.72
C LEU A 480 4.93 13.10 -14.19
N LYS A 481 4.52 14.12 -14.90
CA LYS A 481 4.90 14.34 -16.29
C LYS A 481 4.91 15.83 -16.60
N GLU A 482 5.95 16.32 -17.28
CA GLU A 482 6.06 17.72 -17.75
C GLU A 482 5.86 18.76 -16.64
N GLY A 483 6.34 18.47 -15.42
CA GLY A 483 6.22 19.38 -14.27
C GLY A 483 4.83 19.42 -13.64
N VAL A 484 3.94 18.50 -14.01
CA VAL A 484 2.59 18.36 -13.46
C VAL A 484 2.45 17.04 -12.71
N ALA A 485 1.97 17.12 -11.49
CA ALA A 485 1.53 15.96 -10.72
C ALA A 485 0.04 15.74 -10.96
N ARG A 486 -0.32 14.54 -11.43
CA ARG A 486 -1.71 14.11 -11.61
C ARG A 486 -2.01 12.97 -10.65
N TYR A 487 -3.16 13.03 -10.02
CA TYR A 487 -3.67 12.00 -9.13
C TYR A 487 -5.12 11.68 -9.47
N ALA A 488 -5.41 10.41 -9.70
CA ALA A 488 -6.75 9.93 -9.97
C ALA A 488 -7.35 9.27 -8.72
N ALA A 489 -8.60 9.60 -8.44
CA ALA A 489 -9.41 8.96 -7.39
C ALA A 489 -10.77 8.58 -7.96
N GLY A 490 -11.20 7.34 -7.74
CA GLY A 490 -12.49 6.83 -8.18
C GLY A 490 -13.37 6.45 -7.01
N ALA A 491 -14.69 6.50 -7.26
CA ALA A 491 -15.71 5.95 -6.39
C ALA A 491 -16.38 4.75 -7.07
N THR A 492 -16.72 3.75 -6.27
CA THR A 492 -17.48 2.57 -6.73
C THR A 492 -18.96 2.91 -6.73
N LEU A 493 -19.54 2.96 -7.92
CA LEU A 493 -20.94 3.31 -8.11
C LEU A 493 -21.80 2.07 -8.18
N LEU A 494 -22.83 2.03 -7.34
CA LEU A 494 -23.93 1.08 -7.32
C LEU A 494 -25.24 1.82 -7.57
N TYR A 495 -26.32 1.07 -7.78
CA TYR A 495 -27.65 1.66 -8.00
C TYR A 495 -28.07 2.59 -6.83
N ASP A 496 -27.72 2.24 -5.60
CA ASP A 496 -28.06 3.01 -4.39
C ASP A 496 -27.02 4.10 -4.03
N SER A 497 -26.03 4.34 -4.89
CA SER A 497 -25.00 5.37 -4.65
C SER A 497 -25.63 6.78 -4.63
N ASP A 498 -25.26 7.56 -3.61
CA ASP A 498 -25.65 8.97 -3.51
C ASP A 498 -24.63 9.87 -4.22
N PRO A 499 -25.00 10.63 -5.27
CA PRO A 499 -24.06 11.39 -6.09
C PRO A 499 -23.16 12.35 -5.31
N ALA A 500 -23.70 13.01 -4.27
CA ALA A 500 -22.92 13.96 -3.49
C ALA A 500 -21.90 13.25 -2.59
N SER A 501 -22.28 12.12 -2.02
CA SER A 501 -21.39 11.29 -1.21
C SER A 501 -20.23 10.72 -2.05
N GLU A 502 -20.49 10.30 -3.29
CA GLU A 502 -19.46 9.73 -4.17
C GLU A 502 -18.47 10.82 -4.65
N ASP A 503 -18.93 12.05 -4.95
CA ASP A 503 -18.04 13.17 -5.23
C ASP A 503 -17.15 13.48 -4.01
N GLN A 504 -17.75 13.52 -2.82
CA GLN A 504 -17.01 13.78 -1.59
C GLN A 504 -15.98 12.68 -1.29
N GLU A 505 -16.30 11.41 -1.57
CA GLU A 505 -15.37 10.30 -1.39
C GLU A 505 -14.14 10.44 -2.30
N CYS A 506 -14.32 10.76 -3.59
CA CYS A 506 -13.21 11.02 -4.51
C CYS A 506 -12.30 12.14 -4.00
N ARG A 507 -12.87 13.25 -3.55
CA ARG A 507 -12.12 14.39 -2.99
C ARG A 507 -11.41 14.04 -1.69
N LEU A 508 -12.05 13.23 -0.83
CA LEU A 508 -11.44 12.73 0.40
C LEU A 508 -10.23 11.85 0.11
N LYS A 509 -10.35 10.92 -0.85
CA LYS A 509 -9.24 10.08 -1.30
C LYS A 509 -8.07 10.91 -1.83
N ALA A 510 -8.33 12.04 -2.48
CA ALA A 510 -7.31 12.95 -2.98
C ALA A 510 -6.64 13.81 -1.91
N THR A 511 -7.24 13.98 -0.74
CA THR A 511 -6.71 14.85 0.34
C THR A 511 -5.33 14.41 0.83
N SER A 512 -5.07 13.11 0.91
CA SER A 512 -3.76 12.56 1.31
C SER A 512 -2.66 12.90 0.29
N PHE A 513 -3.02 12.88 -1.00
CA PHE A 513 -2.15 13.30 -2.09
C PHE A 513 -1.78 14.79 -1.98
N PHE A 514 -2.75 15.66 -1.73
CA PHE A 514 -2.52 17.09 -1.60
C PHE A 514 -1.57 17.42 -0.45
N ARG A 515 -1.73 16.73 0.68
CA ARG A 515 -0.81 16.85 1.81
C ARG A 515 0.61 16.39 1.46
N ALA A 516 0.76 15.35 0.65
CA ALA A 516 2.07 14.85 0.22
C ALA A 516 2.77 15.77 -0.78
N LEU A 517 2.03 16.52 -1.61
CA LEU A 517 2.61 17.50 -2.55
C LEU A 517 3.14 18.75 -1.87
N SER A 518 2.47 19.21 -0.82
CA SER A 518 2.95 20.38 -0.06
C SER A 518 4.30 20.04 0.60
N PRO A 519 5.32 20.87 0.48
CA PRO A 519 6.47 20.73 1.37
C PRO A 519 5.90 20.64 2.78
N LEU A 520 6.38 19.68 3.56
CA LEU A 520 6.17 19.73 5.00
C LEU A 520 6.81 21.05 5.47
N THR A 521 6.08 22.17 5.40
CA THR A 521 6.11 23.05 6.54
C THR A 521 5.76 22.07 7.64
N ALA A 522 6.75 21.76 8.46
CA ALA A 522 6.52 21.09 9.70
C ALA A 522 5.42 21.89 10.44
N SER A 523 4.16 21.60 10.09
CA SER A 523 3.18 21.50 11.12
C SER A 523 3.64 20.24 11.83
N PRO A 524 4.16 20.36 13.03
CA PRO A 524 4.05 19.27 13.93
C PRO A 524 2.59 18.83 13.75
N ILE A 525 2.30 17.52 13.71
CA ILE A 525 1.10 17.12 14.43
C ILE A 525 1.16 18.08 15.60
N GLU A 526 0.27 19.07 15.59
CA GLU A 526 -0.07 19.72 16.82
C GLU A 526 -0.55 18.53 17.66
N SER A 527 0.41 17.84 18.31
CA SER A 527 0.21 17.65 19.70
C SER A 527 -0.23 19.06 20.10
N HIS A 528 -1.52 19.25 20.37
CA HIS A 528 -1.93 20.38 21.15
C HIS A 528 -1.06 20.32 22.41
N ARG A 529 0.17 20.79 22.29
CA ARG A 529 0.87 21.46 23.34
C ARG A 529 0.16 22.80 23.50
N SER A 530 -1.10 22.75 23.94
CA SER A 530 -1.50 23.66 24.95
C SER A 530 -0.31 23.67 25.92
N ARG A 531 0.28 24.80 26.24
CA ARG A 531 1.21 24.92 27.37
C ARG A 531 0.55 24.09 28.45
N GLY A 532 1.18 22.91 28.76
CA GLY A 532 0.43 21.86 29.41
C GLY A 532 0.04 22.37 30.75
N VAL A 533 -1.25 22.26 31.10
CA VAL A 533 -1.75 22.61 32.45
C VAL A 533 -0.92 21.95 33.56
N GLY A 534 -0.14 20.92 33.25
CA GLY A 534 0.80 20.22 34.12
C GLY A 534 2.27 20.63 33.97
N GLU A 535 2.61 21.68 33.21
CA GLU A 535 4.00 22.12 33.09
C GLU A 535 4.51 22.66 34.43
N GLY A 536 5.60 22.08 34.94
CA GLY A 536 6.15 22.38 36.27
C GLY A 536 5.53 21.56 37.41
N VAL A 537 4.51 20.72 37.14
CA VAL A 537 3.88 19.83 38.14
C VAL A 537 4.61 18.50 38.20
N SER A 538 5.00 18.06 39.39
CA SER A 538 5.53 16.73 39.67
C SER A 538 4.40 15.78 40.12
N LEU A 539 4.11 14.76 39.32
CA LEU A 539 3.08 13.76 39.59
C LEU A 539 3.73 12.41 39.89
N LEU A 540 3.35 11.82 41.04
CA LEU A 540 3.72 10.44 41.35
C LEU A 540 2.52 9.54 41.13
N LEU A 541 2.70 8.50 40.31
CA LEU A 541 1.68 7.49 40.02
C LEU A 541 1.99 6.23 40.81
N VAL A 542 1.01 5.82 41.62
CA VAL A 542 1.08 4.58 42.43
C VAL A 542 0.51 3.42 41.63
N ASP A 543 1.32 2.41 41.38
CA ASP A 543 0.97 1.21 40.64
C ASP A 543 0.52 0.09 41.57
N ASN A 544 -0.77 -0.25 41.50
CA ASN A 544 -1.39 -1.36 42.24
C ASN A 544 -1.45 -2.64 41.37
N ASP A 545 -0.34 -3.00 40.71
CA ASP A 545 -0.26 -4.13 39.77
C ASP A 545 -1.22 -4.01 38.58
N ASP A 546 -1.41 -2.77 38.09
CA ASP A 546 -2.35 -2.43 37.04
C ASP A 546 -1.77 -2.63 35.65
N CYS A 547 -2.52 -3.26 34.74
CA CYS A 547 -2.12 -3.44 33.32
C CYS A 547 -2.22 -2.15 32.49
N PHE A 548 -2.89 -1.10 32.98
CA PHE A 548 -3.11 0.19 32.27
C PHE A 548 -2.25 1.33 32.85
N ILE A 549 -1.37 1.05 33.80
CA ILE A 549 -0.56 2.05 34.51
C ILE A 549 0.23 2.97 33.58
N HIS A 550 0.88 2.40 32.55
CA HIS A 550 1.67 3.20 31.62
C HIS A 550 0.82 4.01 30.65
N THR A 551 -0.43 3.62 30.40
CA THR A 551 -1.41 4.42 29.65
C THR A 551 -1.81 5.64 30.47
N LEU A 552 -2.11 5.48 31.76
CA LEU A 552 -2.39 6.60 32.67
C LEU A 552 -1.18 7.53 32.80
N ALA A 553 0.03 6.98 32.95
CA ALA A 553 1.25 7.76 32.99
C ALA A 553 1.45 8.57 31.71
N ASN A 554 1.13 7.99 30.53
CA ASN A 554 1.22 8.69 29.27
C ASN A 554 0.20 9.84 29.15
N TYR A 555 -1.03 9.63 29.60
CA TYR A 555 -2.04 10.71 29.64
C TYR A 555 -1.61 11.84 30.56
N ALA A 556 -1.08 11.51 31.73
CA ALA A 556 -0.56 12.53 32.63
C ALA A 556 0.63 13.31 32.03
N ARG A 557 1.56 12.63 31.34
CA ARG A 557 2.68 13.30 30.62
C ARG A 557 2.21 14.20 29.48
N GLN A 558 1.09 13.88 28.83
CA GLN A 558 0.52 14.73 27.77
C GLN A 558 0.07 16.10 28.30
N THR A 559 -0.20 16.23 29.60
CA THR A 559 -0.48 17.54 30.24
C THR A 559 0.77 18.39 30.43
N GLY A 560 1.98 17.85 30.18
CA GLY A 560 3.26 18.49 30.45
C GLY A 560 3.84 18.19 31.84
N ALA A 561 3.14 17.39 32.69
CA ALA A 561 3.62 17.04 34.02
C ALA A 561 4.85 16.10 33.98
N ALA A 562 5.75 16.27 34.96
CA ALA A 562 6.84 15.33 35.22
C ALA A 562 6.27 14.13 36.01
N VAL A 563 6.16 12.96 35.33
CA VAL A 563 5.51 11.77 35.91
C VAL A 563 6.53 10.71 36.27
N SER A 564 6.51 10.25 37.52
CA SER A 564 7.23 9.08 38.02
C SER A 564 6.22 8.02 38.48
N THR A 565 6.51 6.73 38.24
CA THR A 565 5.63 5.60 38.57
C THR A 565 6.34 4.68 39.54
N PHE A 566 5.70 4.31 40.66
CA PHE A 566 6.24 3.39 41.65
C PHE A 566 5.17 2.40 42.11
N ARG A 567 5.59 1.17 42.40
CA ARG A 567 4.70 0.16 42.98
C ARG A 567 4.18 0.55 44.35
N ALA A 568 2.97 0.10 44.70
CA ALA A 568 2.28 0.44 45.95
C ALA A 568 3.14 0.18 47.22
N ASN A 569 3.88 -0.90 47.23
CA ASN A 569 4.73 -1.30 48.37
C ASN A 569 5.88 -0.36 48.71
N VAL A 570 6.32 0.48 47.77
CA VAL A 570 7.39 1.47 47.97
C VAL A 570 6.87 2.90 47.80
N ALA A 571 5.61 3.07 47.50
CA ALA A 571 5.04 4.38 47.13
C ALA A 571 5.21 5.42 48.24
N LEU A 572 4.95 5.06 49.50
CA LEU A 572 5.03 5.99 50.63
C LEU A 572 6.44 6.52 50.90
N GLU A 573 7.45 5.66 50.72
CA GLU A 573 8.85 6.04 50.83
C GLU A 573 9.21 6.99 49.71
N MET A 574 8.87 6.64 48.48
CA MET A 574 9.16 7.45 47.31
C MET A 574 8.43 8.80 47.30
N ILE A 575 7.24 8.88 47.87
CA ILE A 575 6.52 10.14 48.07
C ILE A 575 7.30 11.04 49.04
N GLY A 576 7.88 10.46 50.10
CA GLY A 576 8.72 11.20 51.03
C GLY A 576 9.98 11.77 50.38
N GLU A 577 10.63 10.99 49.52
CA GLU A 577 11.82 11.40 48.79
C GLU A 577 11.57 12.40 47.68
N LYS A 578 10.57 12.11 46.81
CA LYS A 578 10.28 12.89 45.59
C LYS A 578 9.47 14.15 45.86
N ARG A 579 8.69 14.18 46.93
CA ARG A 579 7.80 15.28 47.29
C ARG A 579 6.92 15.75 46.13
N PRO A 580 6.11 14.86 45.55
CA PRO A 580 5.28 15.22 44.40
C PRO A 580 4.21 16.27 44.74
N ASP A 581 3.83 17.10 43.78
CA ASP A 581 2.74 18.07 43.92
C ASP A 581 1.38 17.37 43.94
N ILE A 582 1.24 16.22 43.29
CA ILE A 582 0.02 15.41 43.21
C ILE A 582 0.36 13.91 43.17
N VAL A 583 -0.45 13.09 43.80
CA VAL A 583 -0.40 11.63 43.74
C VAL A 583 -1.61 11.10 43.01
N LEU A 584 -1.39 10.26 42.00
CA LEU A 584 -2.44 9.52 41.30
C LEU A 584 -2.34 8.05 41.67
N ILE A 585 -3.44 7.44 42.10
CA ILE A 585 -3.52 6.04 42.52
C ILE A 585 -4.23 5.26 41.42
N SER A 586 -3.57 4.23 40.89
CA SER A 586 -4.04 3.47 39.72
C SER A 586 -5.23 2.55 40.02
N PRO A 587 -5.88 2.02 38.98
CA PRO A 587 -6.63 0.77 39.08
C PRO A 587 -5.75 -0.36 39.63
N GLY A 588 -6.36 -1.51 39.89
CA GLY A 588 -5.66 -2.71 40.29
C GLY A 588 -6.61 -3.89 40.51
N PRO A 589 -6.10 -5.09 40.65
CA PRO A 589 -6.89 -6.27 41.01
C PRO A 589 -7.24 -6.28 42.52
N ALA A 590 -8.10 -7.20 42.94
CA ALA A 590 -8.48 -7.45 44.33
C ALA A 590 -9.15 -6.24 45.03
N ARG A 591 -8.81 -5.95 46.30
CA ARG A 591 -9.38 -4.85 47.10
C ARG A 591 -8.30 -3.79 47.39
N PRO A 592 -8.68 -2.55 47.64
CA PRO A 592 -7.74 -1.49 47.98
C PRO A 592 -6.88 -1.79 49.21
N ALA A 593 -7.48 -2.47 50.21
CA ALA A 593 -6.79 -2.85 51.43
C ALA A 593 -5.60 -3.84 51.16
N ASP A 594 -5.68 -4.67 50.13
CA ASP A 594 -4.65 -5.62 49.78
C ASP A 594 -3.35 -4.93 49.30
N PHE A 595 -3.47 -3.68 48.84
CA PHE A 595 -2.37 -2.81 48.42
C PHE A 595 -2.05 -1.70 49.44
N GLY A 596 -2.72 -1.69 50.60
CA GLY A 596 -2.54 -0.66 51.60
C GLY A 596 -3.02 0.73 51.19
N VAL A 597 -3.88 0.82 50.17
CA VAL A 597 -4.37 2.10 49.58
C VAL A 597 -5.10 2.96 50.61
N PRO A 598 -5.99 2.43 51.49
CA PRO A 598 -6.69 3.26 52.49
C PRO A 598 -5.72 3.95 53.46
N ASP A 599 -4.63 3.24 53.87
CA ASP A 599 -3.63 3.81 54.79
C ASP A 599 -2.76 4.84 54.07
N LEU A 600 -2.36 4.54 52.85
CA LEU A 600 -1.66 5.52 51.98
C LEU A 600 -2.48 6.82 51.83
N VAL A 601 -3.76 6.73 51.51
CA VAL A 601 -4.65 7.89 51.33
C VAL A 601 -4.74 8.70 52.62
N ARG A 602 -4.90 8.06 53.79
CA ARG A 602 -4.92 8.77 55.09
C ARG A 602 -3.59 9.50 55.35
N GLU A 603 -2.48 8.89 54.99
CA GLU A 603 -1.18 9.54 55.16
C GLU A 603 -0.98 10.71 54.19
N LEU A 604 -1.42 10.58 52.95
CA LEU A 604 -1.39 11.67 51.96
C LEU A 604 -2.25 12.85 52.41
N ALA A 605 -3.44 12.57 52.96
CA ALA A 605 -4.32 13.58 53.49
C ALA A 605 -3.69 14.34 54.68
N LYS A 606 -3.02 13.64 55.61
CA LYS A 606 -2.27 14.26 56.70
C LYS A 606 -1.14 15.17 56.20
N ARG A 607 -0.50 14.79 55.12
CA ARG A 607 0.59 15.59 54.48
C ARG A 607 0.09 16.72 53.60
N GLY A 608 -1.24 16.81 53.40
CA GLY A 608 -1.84 17.81 52.51
C GLY A 608 -1.51 17.64 51.04
N ILE A 609 -1.18 16.41 50.61
CA ILE A 609 -0.82 16.14 49.21
C ILE A 609 -2.09 15.83 48.42
N PRO A 610 -2.41 16.60 47.36
CA PRO A 610 -3.55 16.32 46.49
C PRO A 610 -3.49 14.91 45.94
N THR A 611 -4.61 14.20 46.02
CA THR A 611 -4.66 12.78 45.59
C THR A 611 -5.85 12.55 44.70
N PHE A 612 -5.63 11.84 43.60
CA PHE A 612 -6.68 11.40 42.67
C PHE A 612 -6.63 9.88 42.49
N GLY A 613 -7.78 9.23 42.65
CA GLY A 613 -7.91 7.77 42.54
C GLY A 613 -8.71 7.37 41.30
N VAL A 614 -8.19 6.37 40.57
CA VAL A 614 -8.88 5.74 39.44
C VAL A 614 -9.25 4.31 39.80
N CYS A 615 -10.54 3.95 39.66
CA CYS A 615 -11.05 2.59 39.95
C CYS A 615 -10.70 2.13 41.38
N LEU A 616 -9.75 1.19 41.53
CA LEU A 616 -9.27 0.74 42.86
C LEU A 616 -8.74 1.91 43.71
N GLY A 617 -8.06 2.88 43.10
CA GLY A 617 -7.61 4.09 43.80
C GLY A 617 -8.78 4.93 44.34
N LEU A 618 -9.87 5.10 43.57
CA LEU A 618 -11.11 5.75 44.05
C LEU A 618 -11.74 4.94 45.19
N GLN A 619 -11.84 3.63 45.05
CA GLN A 619 -12.40 2.74 46.06
C GLN A 619 -11.61 2.81 47.36
N GLY A 620 -10.28 2.89 47.27
CA GLY A 620 -9.42 3.08 48.45
C GLY A 620 -9.60 4.43 49.13
N ILE A 621 -9.88 5.49 48.36
CA ILE A 621 -10.27 6.79 48.95
C ILE A 621 -11.58 6.67 49.73
N VAL A 622 -12.59 5.99 49.19
CA VAL A 622 -13.87 5.75 49.88
C VAL A 622 -13.65 5.00 51.19
N GLU A 623 -12.92 3.90 51.20
CA GLU A 623 -12.60 3.13 52.40
C GLU A 623 -11.77 3.92 53.41
N ALA A 624 -10.83 4.77 52.96
CA ALA A 624 -10.00 5.60 53.83
C ALA A 624 -10.84 6.57 54.69
N PHE A 625 -11.95 7.02 54.15
CA PHE A 625 -12.87 7.95 54.84
C PHE A 625 -14.12 7.28 55.41
N GLY A 626 -14.14 5.95 55.49
CA GLY A 626 -15.17 5.19 56.21
C GLY A 626 -16.35 4.71 55.37
N GLY A 627 -16.30 4.91 54.03
CA GLY A 627 -17.30 4.32 53.14
C GLY A 627 -17.08 2.83 52.92
N THR A 628 -18.05 2.14 52.35
CA THR A 628 -18.03 0.71 52.10
C THR A 628 -18.05 0.37 50.62
N LEU A 629 -17.50 -0.81 50.29
CA LEU A 629 -17.52 -1.33 48.93
C LEU A 629 -18.44 -2.53 48.80
N GLU A 630 -19.19 -2.59 47.72
CA GLU A 630 -20.03 -3.71 47.35
C GLU A 630 -19.59 -4.32 46.02
N VAL A 631 -20.09 -5.51 45.71
CA VAL A 631 -19.81 -6.25 44.50
C VAL A 631 -20.95 -6.11 43.53
N LEU A 632 -20.66 -5.81 42.26
CA LEU A 632 -21.65 -5.82 41.20
C LEU A 632 -22.16 -7.23 40.95
N ASP A 633 -23.47 -7.38 40.77
CA ASP A 633 -24.09 -8.65 40.36
C ASP A 633 -23.52 -9.17 39.05
N TYR A 634 -23.08 -8.26 38.18
CA TYR A 634 -22.47 -8.56 36.88
C TYR A 634 -21.18 -7.75 36.67
N PRO A 635 -20.00 -8.39 36.66
CA PRO A 635 -18.75 -7.68 36.49
C PRO A 635 -18.65 -6.96 35.14
N MET A 636 -18.11 -5.76 35.17
CA MET A 636 -17.97 -4.90 33.98
C MET A 636 -16.50 -4.84 33.58
N HIS A 637 -16.09 -5.70 32.63
CA HIS A 637 -14.74 -5.73 32.10
C HIS A 637 -14.76 -5.55 30.59
N GLY A 638 -14.12 -4.47 30.09
CA GLY A 638 -14.07 -4.12 28.67
C GLY A 638 -15.41 -3.67 28.08
N LYS A 639 -16.37 -3.26 28.90
CA LYS A 639 -17.71 -2.88 28.45
C LYS A 639 -17.89 -1.38 28.41
N GLY A 640 -18.44 -0.87 27.31
CA GLY A 640 -18.78 0.52 27.17
C GLY A 640 -20.08 0.88 27.94
N SER A 641 -20.06 1.99 28.67
CA SER A 641 -21.25 2.54 29.34
C SER A 641 -21.35 4.04 29.12
N LEU A 642 -22.58 4.57 29.12
CA LEU A 642 -22.82 6.00 29.11
C LEU A 642 -22.75 6.55 30.53
N VAL A 643 -22.01 7.62 30.71
CA VAL A 643 -21.90 8.35 31.99
C VAL A 643 -22.55 9.72 31.84
N THR A 644 -23.44 10.04 32.74
CA THR A 644 -24.02 11.38 32.89
C THR A 644 -23.35 12.11 34.05
N HIS A 645 -23.16 13.42 33.92
CA HIS A 645 -22.51 14.24 34.93
C HIS A 645 -23.11 15.66 34.93
N HIS A 646 -22.84 16.40 36.00
CA HIS A 646 -23.33 17.76 36.18
C HIS A 646 -22.38 18.87 35.71
N GLY A 647 -21.32 18.49 34.98
CA GLY A 647 -20.37 19.44 34.38
C GLY A 647 -19.45 20.17 35.37
N CYS A 648 -19.30 19.68 36.62
CA CYS A 648 -18.43 20.28 37.62
C CYS A 648 -17.13 19.45 37.84
N GLY A 649 -16.12 20.08 38.46
CA GLY A 649 -14.84 19.43 38.77
C GLY A 649 -14.13 18.89 37.54
N VAL A 650 -13.70 17.62 37.59
CA VAL A 650 -13.00 16.93 36.50
C VAL A 650 -13.85 16.71 35.24
N PHE A 651 -15.16 16.92 35.33
CA PHE A 651 -16.09 16.78 34.20
C PHE A 651 -16.42 18.10 33.51
N GLN A 652 -15.80 19.20 33.92
CA GLN A 652 -16.02 20.51 33.31
C GLN A 652 -15.57 20.50 31.84
N GLY A 653 -16.49 20.89 30.94
CA GLY A 653 -16.22 20.93 29.49
C GLY A 653 -16.37 19.60 28.77
N LEU A 654 -16.69 18.51 29.46
CA LEU A 654 -16.98 17.22 28.79
C LEU A 654 -18.47 17.18 28.38
N PRO A 655 -18.80 16.48 27.27
CA PRO A 655 -20.19 16.24 26.88
C PRO A 655 -20.90 15.34 27.91
N SER A 656 -22.20 15.58 28.18
CA SER A 656 -23.02 14.71 29.02
C SER A 656 -24.29 14.30 28.26
N PRO A 657 -24.54 12.99 28.04
CA PRO A 657 -23.71 11.84 28.44
C PRO A 657 -22.48 11.64 27.53
N PHE A 658 -21.44 10.97 28.04
CA PHE A 658 -20.32 10.48 27.24
C PHE A 658 -20.02 9.00 27.50
N ARG A 659 -19.39 8.30 26.57
CA ARG A 659 -19.11 6.86 26.67
C ARG A 659 -17.75 6.62 27.32
N VAL A 660 -17.72 5.70 28.30
CA VAL A 660 -16.49 5.24 28.96
C VAL A 660 -16.33 3.72 28.88
N GLY A 661 -15.10 3.23 28.91
CA GLY A 661 -14.79 1.82 29.11
C GLY A 661 -14.77 1.50 30.62
N ARG A 662 -15.48 0.46 31.04
CA ARG A 662 -15.52 0.02 32.43
C ARG A 662 -14.75 -1.26 32.64
N TYR A 663 -13.99 -1.30 33.76
CA TYR A 663 -13.15 -2.45 34.16
C TYR A 663 -13.22 -2.59 35.68
N HIS A 664 -14.35 -3.00 36.23
CA HIS A 664 -14.51 -3.17 37.69
C HIS A 664 -15.58 -4.19 38.07
N SER A 665 -15.42 -4.80 39.22
CA SER A 665 -16.40 -5.66 39.90
C SER A 665 -16.89 -5.02 41.18
N LEU A 666 -16.10 -4.15 41.80
CA LEU A 666 -16.44 -3.45 43.02
C LEU A 666 -16.94 -2.04 42.72
N TYR A 667 -17.83 -1.54 43.56
CA TYR A 667 -18.29 -0.15 43.54
C TYR A 667 -18.45 0.40 44.95
N ALA A 668 -18.35 1.72 45.09
CA ALA A 668 -18.60 2.40 46.36
C ALA A 668 -20.09 2.45 46.63
N ASN A 669 -20.51 2.03 47.83
CA ASN A 669 -21.91 2.19 48.27
C ASN A 669 -22.21 3.67 48.45
N ARG A 670 -23.31 4.16 47.90
CA ARG A 670 -23.70 5.57 47.95
C ARG A 670 -24.26 5.99 49.28
N ASP A 671 -24.75 5.03 50.06
CA ASP A 671 -25.47 5.27 51.31
C ASP A 671 -24.54 5.25 52.55
N THR A 672 -23.21 5.11 52.33
CA THR A 672 -22.23 5.02 53.42
C THR A 672 -21.18 6.13 53.35
#